data_d8fc07a17e13295b3bbff4ac725c6344
#
_entry.id   d8fc07a17e13295b3bbff4ac725c6344
#
_cell.length_a   1.000
_cell.length_b   1.000
_cell.length_c   1.000
_cell.angle_alpha   90.00
_cell.angle_beta   90.00
_cell.angle_gamma   90.00
#
_symmetry.space_group_name_H-M   'P 1'
#
loop_
_entity.id
_entity.type
_entity.pdbx_description
1 polymer ?
#
loop_
_entity_poly.entity_id
_entity_poly.type
_entity_poly.pdbx_seq_one_letter_code
_entity_poly.pdbx_strand_id
1 'polypeptide(L)'
;LGGFTADGVFRRPYNPVYSHPPKDRAVNTAELFAHARRHSRFLARCLDSNTLDLNLLADWTARQLSEDDFRNFAGWQALRENEDEAGLARQLRILRRHVVAQIIVRDLNGLSSLDEVTQTITRFADFAVNTALDYAYGYYAGLYGTPTGRHSGEAQFLTVVAMGKAGGGELNVSSDIDLIFTYPEGGATNGRRERDNQEFFTKVGQKLIALLNDITPDGQVFRVDMRLRPDGDAGALVWSEAALEQYLITHGREWERYAWCKGRVITPGANDIAAIVRPFVFRKYLDYNAYEAMRGLHRQIRAEVGKKGMEDNIKLGAGGIREIEFIAQIFQMIRAGRLKTLQLKGTQETLRQLAVQNIIPAHTADTLLEAYRFLRQLEHRLQYWDDLQTQTLPQDGVQRQLLAESMGYTDYEAFSDGLNAHRAAVTAEFDNILSEPEEQPAARFAALWPEPAEEHIPLLQQAGFEAEDTVRRLHALRQSTRYRSLSPRSQPRFDALMPQIIQAAADTRRPTETLSRLTGFLETVSRRPSYLAFLLEYPNELNRVAELMSQSAWIAAYLQQHPILLDELLSAQLTDNRPDWPQQQTELAAALAACDDAEAKMDTLRHFHHAHTFRLAVQDLSGRWTVEAVSDQLSHLADIILNQTLQHTWQQMPKKHRDEPAFAIIGYGKLGGKELGYTSDLDLVYLFDDPDQEAGQTYARLSNRLTTWLSGSTAAGTLYDIDLRLRPNGDDGFPVHSTAAFDKYQHENAWTWEHQSLTRARFVCGDPNIGRQFEDTRRRILRLRRNPDTLRREILAMREKITAAHPPLPTDIKYARGGIVDVEFIVQYLILAHAADCPALMDNTGNIALLETAAEHDLIDPALAGRARRAYRHYRACQHDTKLRDTAVAENDEELEAHYQTVRELWRQVFGEETM
;
A
#
# COMPACT_ATOMS: atom_id res chain seq x y z
N LEU A 1 19.61 44.35 5.52
CA LEU A 1 19.28 45.16 6.68
C LEU A 1 17.76 45.37 6.74
N GLY A 2 17.09 44.83 7.74
CA GLY A 2 15.66 45.04 7.98
C GLY A 2 14.99 43.75 8.41
N GLY A 3 15.14 43.35 9.69
CA GLY A 3 14.47 42.18 10.26
C GLY A 3 12.96 42.38 10.34
N PHE A 4 12.24 41.35 10.00
CA PHE A 4 10.86 41.14 10.44
C PHE A 4 10.87 39.95 11.38
N THR A 5 10.66 40.22 12.66
CA THR A 5 10.38 39.24 13.70
C THR A 5 8.95 38.76 13.52
N ALA A 6 8.78 37.49 13.21
CA ALA A 6 7.49 36.82 13.19
C ALA A 6 7.13 36.35 14.60
N ASP A 7 6.55 37.22 15.40
CA ASP A 7 5.80 36.89 16.62
C ASP A 7 4.32 37.26 16.42
N GLY A 8 3.67 36.47 15.56
CA GLY A 8 2.23 36.34 15.48
C GLY A 8 1.79 35.27 16.48
N VAL A 9 1.60 35.66 17.75
CA VAL A 9 0.91 34.85 18.73
C VAL A 9 -0.50 34.56 18.20
N PHE A 10 -0.69 33.39 17.60
CA PHE A 10 -2.02 32.82 17.38
C PHE A 10 -2.66 32.68 18.78
N ARG A 11 -3.47 33.66 19.19
CA ARG A 11 -4.42 33.45 20.28
C ARG A 11 -5.29 32.27 19.83
N ARG A 12 -5.17 31.13 20.53
CA ARG A 12 -6.08 29.99 20.37
C ARG A 12 -7.50 30.52 20.36
N PRO A 13 -8.34 30.20 19.35
CA PRO A 13 -9.75 30.53 19.42
C PRO A 13 -10.27 29.97 20.74
N TYR A 14 -11.08 30.75 21.42
CA TYR A 14 -11.69 30.45 22.70
C TYR A 14 -12.36 29.09 22.59
N ASN A 15 -11.74 28.07 23.18
CA ASN A 15 -12.34 26.75 23.33
C ASN A 15 -13.27 26.90 24.53
N PRO A 16 -14.60 26.93 24.36
CA PRO A 16 -15.50 26.89 25.49
C PRO A 16 -15.21 25.57 26.19
N VAL A 17 -14.48 25.62 27.28
CA VAL A 17 -14.27 24.53 28.18
C VAL A 17 -15.65 24.04 28.56
N TYR A 18 -16.15 22.98 27.92
CA TYR A 18 -17.15 22.14 28.53
C TYR A 18 -16.52 21.64 29.82
N SER A 19 -16.66 22.42 30.88
CA SER A 19 -16.44 21.91 32.21
C SER A 19 -17.47 20.80 32.36
N HIS A 20 -17.02 19.55 32.28
CA HIS A 20 -17.88 18.45 32.72
C HIS A 20 -18.50 18.86 34.04
N PRO A 21 -19.84 18.80 34.19
CA PRO A 21 -20.43 19.06 35.48
C PRO A 21 -19.71 18.11 36.47
N PRO A 22 -19.41 18.58 37.67
CA PRO A 22 -18.74 17.75 38.65
C PRO A 22 -19.59 16.49 38.88
N LYS A 23 -18.92 15.32 38.86
CA LYS A 23 -19.53 13.98 38.91
C LYS A 23 -20.40 13.71 40.12
N ASP A 24 -20.54 14.65 41.04
CA ASP A 24 -21.17 14.51 42.35
C ASP A 24 -22.44 15.35 42.60
N ARG A 25 -23.00 16.00 41.57
CA ARG A 25 -24.35 16.60 41.69
C ARG A 25 -25.38 15.65 41.14
N ALA A 26 -26.34 15.22 41.95
CA ALA A 26 -27.57 14.61 41.45
C ALA A 26 -28.24 15.59 40.48
N VAL A 27 -28.07 15.33 39.17
CA VAL A 27 -28.57 16.22 38.14
C VAL A 27 -30.09 16.08 38.09
N ASN A 28 -30.77 17.17 38.33
CA ASN A 28 -32.23 17.20 38.30
C ASN A 28 -32.69 17.03 36.81
N THR A 29 -33.29 15.88 36.52
CA THR A 29 -33.78 15.53 35.17
C THR A 29 -34.77 16.58 34.63
N ALA A 30 -35.54 17.22 35.48
CA ALA A 30 -36.46 18.30 35.04
C ALA A 30 -35.70 19.53 34.56
N GLU A 31 -34.54 19.87 35.12
CA GLU A 31 -33.69 20.96 34.63
C GLU A 31 -33.07 20.65 33.28
N LEU A 32 -32.63 19.37 33.09
CA LEU A 32 -32.13 18.92 31.79
C LEU A 32 -33.18 19.04 30.68
N PHE A 33 -34.39 18.61 30.99
CA PHE A 33 -35.49 18.71 30.03
C PHE A 33 -35.88 20.18 29.75
N ALA A 34 -35.92 21.04 30.75
CA ALA A 34 -36.23 22.47 30.59
C ALA A 34 -35.16 23.17 29.72
N HIS A 35 -33.88 22.87 29.94
CA HIS A 35 -32.80 23.42 29.12
C HIS A 35 -32.89 22.93 27.67
N ALA A 36 -33.03 21.65 27.43
CA ALA A 36 -33.11 21.09 26.09
C ALA A 36 -34.36 21.53 25.33
N ARG A 37 -35.49 21.65 26.02
CA ARG A 37 -36.76 22.18 25.47
C ARG A 37 -36.63 23.59 24.90
N ARG A 38 -35.80 24.45 25.51
CA ARG A 38 -35.55 25.82 25.03
C ARG A 38 -34.87 25.85 23.65
N HIS A 39 -34.00 24.87 23.38
CA HIS A 39 -33.17 24.79 22.19
C HIS A 39 -33.70 23.80 21.14
N SER A 40 -34.83 23.14 21.37
CA SER A 40 -35.45 22.19 20.45
C SER A 40 -36.97 22.31 20.45
N ARG A 41 -37.53 22.85 19.38
CA ARG A 41 -39.01 22.90 19.17
C ARG A 41 -39.60 21.50 19.03
N PHE A 42 -38.84 20.57 18.41
CA PHE A 42 -39.25 19.18 18.30
C PHE A 42 -39.45 18.56 19.69
N LEU A 43 -38.44 18.66 20.56
CA LEU A 43 -38.55 18.14 21.95
C LEU A 43 -39.68 18.84 22.72
N ALA A 44 -39.83 20.18 22.57
CA ALA A 44 -40.89 20.91 23.20
C ALA A 44 -42.28 20.34 22.83
N ARG A 45 -42.53 20.14 21.53
CA ARG A 45 -43.79 19.54 21.04
C ARG A 45 -44.02 18.14 21.60
N CYS A 46 -42.97 17.30 21.64
CA CYS A 46 -43.07 15.93 22.16
C CYS A 46 -43.43 15.91 23.67
N LEU A 47 -42.87 16.81 24.46
CA LEU A 47 -43.18 16.97 25.89
C LEU A 47 -44.58 17.51 26.12
N ASP A 48 -45.01 18.54 25.37
CA ASP A 48 -46.31 19.17 25.50
C ASP A 48 -47.47 18.27 25.05
N SER A 49 -47.23 17.40 24.07
CA SER A 49 -48.23 16.45 23.55
C SER A 49 -48.30 15.13 24.27
N ASN A 50 -47.53 14.93 25.33
CA ASN A 50 -47.42 13.67 26.07
C ASN A 50 -47.15 12.44 25.19
N THR A 51 -46.34 12.62 24.13
CA THR A 51 -46.02 11.52 23.21
C THR A 51 -44.76 10.73 23.62
N LEU A 52 -44.15 11.09 24.75
CA LEU A 52 -42.98 10.44 25.32
C LEU A 52 -43.33 9.82 26.68
N ASP A 53 -42.80 8.64 26.95
CA ASP A 53 -42.73 8.09 28.31
C ASP A 53 -41.62 8.82 29.07
N LEU A 54 -41.98 9.69 30.00
CA LEU A 54 -41.01 10.52 30.73
C LEU A 54 -40.14 9.71 31.69
N ASN A 55 -40.65 8.60 32.23
CA ASN A 55 -39.88 7.74 33.13
C ASN A 55 -38.78 7.00 32.33
N LEU A 56 -39.17 6.46 31.17
CA LEU A 56 -38.22 5.83 30.24
C LEU A 56 -37.19 6.83 29.73
N LEU A 57 -37.60 8.03 29.35
CA LEU A 57 -36.71 9.08 28.89
C LEU A 57 -35.74 9.53 29.98
N ALA A 58 -36.19 9.62 31.22
CA ALA A 58 -35.32 9.94 32.36
C ALA A 58 -34.26 8.88 32.59
N ASP A 59 -34.65 7.60 32.60
CA ASP A 59 -33.69 6.47 32.69
C ASP A 59 -32.69 6.50 31.55
N TRP A 60 -33.14 6.64 30.31
CA TRP A 60 -32.31 6.69 29.13
C TRP A 60 -31.38 7.91 29.09
N THR A 61 -31.79 9.03 29.67
CA THR A 61 -30.93 10.23 29.74
C THR A 61 -29.70 10.01 30.62
N ALA A 62 -29.74 9.12 31.57
CA ALA A 62 -28.63 8.86 32.52
C ALA A 62 -27.43 8.16 31.84
N ARG A 63 -27.61 7.50 30.72
CA ARG A 63 -26.58 6.66 30.06
C ARG A 63 -26.66 6.69 28.53
N GLN A 64 -25.62 6.20 27.87
CA GLN A 64 -25.64 5.90 26.45
C GLN A 64 -26.55 4.70 26.15
N LEU A 65 -27.36 4.79 25.08
CA LEU A 65 -28.20 3.68 24.64
C LEU A 65 -27.40 2.58 23.94
N SER A 66 -27.82 1.34 24.20
CA SER A 66 -27.33 0.13 23.53
C SER A 66 -28.38 -0.43 22.56
N GLU A 67 -28.03 -1.43 21.78
CA GLU A 67 -29.00 -2.13 20.94
C GLU A 67 -30.05 -2.90 21.76
N ASP A 68 -29.68 -3.38 22.95
CA ASP A 68 -30.61 -4.06 23.85
C ASP A 68 -31.73 -3.12 24.33
N ASP A 69 -31.45 -1.83 24.48
CA ASP A 69 -32.48 -0.86 24.83
C ASP A 69 -33.56 -0.78 23.73
N PHE A 70 -33.14 -0.87 22.47
CA PHE A 70 -34.07 -0.91 21.34
C PHE A 70 -34.85 -2.23 21.30
N ARG A 71 -34.18 -3.36 21.55
CA ARG A 71 -34.77 -4.70 21.57
C ARG A 71 -35.73 -4.90 22.70
N ASN A 72 -35.48 -4.31 23.87
CA ASN A 72 -36.33 -4.41 25.06
C ASN A 72 -37.48 -3.38 25.08
N PHE A 73 -37.55 -2.49 24.11
CA PHE A 73 -38.66 -1.56 23.97
C PHE A 73 -39.96 -2.32 23.74
N ALA A 74 -41.02 -1.98 24.54
CA ALA A 74 -42.18 -2.81 24.72
C ALA A 74 -42.89 -3.28 23.45
N GLY A 75 -43.20 -4.57 23.38
CA GLY A 75 -44.16 -5.13 22.45
C GLY A 75 -43.61 -5.72 21.14
N TRP A 76 -42.28 -5.64 20.87
CA TRP A 76 -41.69 -6.16 19.62
C TRP A 76 -42.03 -7.60 19.30
N GLN A 77 -41.90 -8.49 20.29
CA GLN A 77 -42.05 -9.93 20.08
C GLN A 77 -43.50 -10.28 19.71
N ALA A 78 -44.45 -9.68 20.41
CA ALA A 78 -45.87 -9.86 20.15
C ALA A 78 -46.29 -9.32 18.74
N LEU A 79 -45.67 -8.23 18.28
CA LEU A 79 -45.98 -7.67 16.94
C LEU A 79 -45.44 -8.56 15.81
N ARG A 80 -44.27 -9.15 16.01
CA ARG A 80 -43.70 -10.11 15.04
C ARG A 80 -44.51 -11.38 14.96
N GLU A 81 -44.90 -11.94 16.11
CA GLU A 81 -45.68 -13.19 16.21
C GLU A 81 -47.10 -13.05 15.62
N ASN A 82 -47.69 -11.86 15.69
CA ASN A 82 -49.02 -11.58 15.15
C ASN A 82 -49.04 -11.03 13.73
N GLU A 83 -47.92 -10.86 13.06
CA GLU A 83 -47.78 -10.29 11.71
C GLU A 83 -48.43 -8.87 11.59
N ASP A 84 -48.45 -8.09 12.67
CA ASP A 84 -49.06 -6.78 12.72
C ASP A 84 -48.13 -5.70 12.10
N GLU A 85 -48.26 -5.49 10.79
CA GLU A 85 -47.49 -4.49 10.06
C GLU A 85 -47.74 -3.05 10.58
N ALA A 86 -48.97 -2.71 10.85
CA ALA A 86 -49.34 -1.36 11.30
C ALA A 86 -48.81 -1.10 12.72
N GLY A 87 -48.91 -2.09 13.58
CA GLY A 87 -48.34 -2.03 14.93
C GLY A 87 -46.82 -1.92 14.90
N LEU A 88 -46.14 -2.67 14.05
CA LEU A 88 -44.69 -2.61 13.86
C LEU A 88 -44.26 -1.21 13.37
N ALA A 89 -44.92 -0.71 12.32
CA ALA A 89 -44.63 0.61 11.74
C ALA A 89 -44.83 1.73 12.79
N ARG A 90 -45.87 1.63 13.63
CA ARG A 90 -46.12 2.56 14.71
C ARG A 90 -45.06 2.51 15.80
N GLN A 91 -44.69 1.31 16.24
CA GLN A 91 -43.68 1.13 17.32
C GLN A 91 -42.31 1.64 16.91
N LEU A 92 -41.87 1.42 15.66
CA LEU A 92 -40.58 1.96 15.15
C LEU A 92 -40.57 3.49 15.25
N ARG A 93 -41.69 4.16 14.95
CA ARG A 93 -41.81 5.62 15.02
C ARG A 93 -41.81 6.14 16.45
N ILE A 94 -42.49 5.43 17.35
CA ILE A 94 -42.51 5.76 18.78
C ILE A 94 -41.08 5.58 19.37
N LEU A 95 -40.40 4.48 19.06
CA LEU A 95 -39.04 4.25 19.50
C LEU A 95 -38.08 5.32 18.99
N ARG A 96 -38.16 5.67 17.68
CA ARG A 96 -37.36 6.75 17.12
C ARG A 96 -37.54 8.06 17.90
N ARG A 97 -38.77 8.41 18.22
CA ARG A 97 -39.08 9.64 18.97
C ARG A 97 -38.39 9.66 20.34
N HIS A 98 -38.38 8.54 21.07
CA HIS A 98 -37.68 8.42 22.35
C HIS A 98 -36.15 8.47 22.19
N VAL A 99 -35.57 7.78 21.20
CA VAL A 99 -34.14 7.80 20.91
C VAL A 99 -33.71 9.23 20.56
N VAL A 100 -34.40 9.90 19.67
CA VAL A 100 -34.10 11.28 19.27
C VAL A 100 -34.23 12.25 20.44
N ALA A 101 -35.29 12.12 21.28
CA ALA A 101 -35.45 12.95 22.47
C ALA A 101 -34.31 12.76 23.47
N GLN A 102 -33.88 11.52 23.71
CA GLN A 102 -32.74 11.18 24.56
C GLN A 102 -31.44 11.81 24.04
N ILE A 103 -31.16 11.66 22.75
CA ILE A 103 -29.99 12.27 22.11
C ILE A 103 -30.00 13.78 22.29
N ILE A 104 -31.12 14.45 22.00
CA ILE A 104 -31.27 15.91 22.12
C ILE A 104 -31.02 16.36 23.57
N VAL A 105 -31.62 15.68 24.54
CA VAL A 105 -31.46 16.03 25.97
C VAL A 105 -29.99 15.87 26.38
N ARG A 106 -29.37 14.76 26.05
CA ARG A 106 -27.97 14.53 26.44
C ARG A 106 -27.01 15.50 25.76
N ASP A 107 -27.13 15.68 24.47
CA ASP A 107 -26.20 16.49 23.69
C ASP A 107 -26.32 17.99 24.00
N LEU A 108 -27.54 18.53 24.15
CA LEU A 108 -27.73 19.92 24.53
C LEU A 108 -27.29 20.26 25.96
N ASN A 109 -27.25 19.25 26.85
CA ASN A 109 -26.74 19.40 28.20
C ASN A 109 -25.26 18.99 28.37
N GLY A 110 -24.54 18.71 27.28
CA GLY A 110 -23.13 18.35 27.32
C GLY A 110 -22.85 16.98 27.98
N LEU A 111 -23.85 16.09 28.04
CA LEU A 111 -23.74 14.74 28.62
C LEU A 111 -23.27 13.69 27.61
N SER A 112 -23.21 14.03 26.34
CA SER A 112 -22.74 13.14 25.26
C SER A 112 -21.70 13.82 24.38
N SER A 113 -20.80 13.03 23.81
CA SER A 113 -19.88 13.47 22.76
C SER A 113 -20.52 13.37 21.37
N LEU A 114 -19.93 14.01 20.39
CA LEU A 114 -20.35 13.86 18.99
C LEU A 114 -20.35 12.37 18.57
N ASP A 115 -19.34 11.62 18.97
CA ASP A 115 -19.20 10.19 18.63
C ASP A 115 -20.35 9.37 19.26
N GLU A 116 -20.73 9.67 20.51
CA GLU A 116 -21.88 9.02 21.16
C GLU A 116 -23.19 9.30 20.40
N VAL A 117 -23.44 10.56 20.02
CA VAL A 117 -24.65 10.95 19.28
C VAL A 117 -24.73 10.20 17.95
N THR A 118 -23.66 10.27 17.14
CA THR A 118 -23.63 9.65 15.81
C THR A 118 -23.71 8.13 15.87
N GLN A 119 -23.03 7.51 16.83
CA GLN A 119 -23.09 6.07 17.03
C GLN A 119 -24.47 5.59 17.52
N THR A 120 -25.13 6.35 18.39
CA THR A 120 -26.46 5.99 18.90
C THR A 120 -27.50 6.02 17.78
N ILE A 121 -27.54 7.09 16.98
CA ILE A 121 -28.49 7.17 15.87
C ILE A 121 -28.16 6.17 14.75
N THR A 122 -26.89 5.88 14.49
CA THR A 122 -26.48 4.87 13.49
C THR A 122 -26.91 3.48 13.93
N ARG A 123 -26.66 3.10 15.19
CA ARG A 123 -27.12 1.81 15.75
C ARG A 123 -28.63 1.68 15.71
N PHE A 124 -29.35 2.77 16.00
CA PHE A 124 -30.81 2.77 15.86
C PHE A 124 -31.24 2.60 14.41
N ALA A 125 -30.57 3.21 13.45
CA ALA A 125 -30.87 3.04 12.03
C ALA A 125 -30.62 1.58 11.58
N ASP A 126 -29.48 0.99 11.97
CA ASP A 126 -29.17 -0.42 11.69
C ASP A 126 -30.24 -1.35 12.29
N PHE A 127 -30.65 -1.12 13.53
CA PHE A 127 -31.73 -1.86 14.20
C PHE A 127 -33.06 -1.74 13.47
N ALA A 128 -33.46 -0.52 13.11
CA ALA A 128 -34.73 -0.26 12.42
C ALA A 128 -34.78 -0.90 11.02
N VAL A 129 -33.68 -0.82 10.27
CA VAL A 129 -33.55 -1.46 8.95
C VAL A 129 -33.64 -2.98 9.08
N ASN A 130 -32.90 -3.59 10.01
CA ASN A 130 -32.90 -5.05 10.17
C ASN A 130 -34.27 -5.55 10.69
N THR A 131 -34.91 -4.81 11.58
CA THR A 131 -36.28 -5.15 12.04
C THR A 131 -37.28 -5.10 10.90
N ALA A 132 -37.24 -4.07 10.05
CA ALA A 132 -38.11 -3.95 8.89
C ALA A 132 -37.81 -5.02 7.82
N LEU A 133 -36.53 -5.39 7.64
CA LEU A 133 -36.10 -6.44 6.74
C LEU A 133 -36.62 -7.80 7.19
N ASP A 134 -36.42 -8.14 8.46
CA ASP A 134 -36.89 -9.41 9.02
C ASP A 134 -38.41 -9.59 8.84
N TYR A 135 -39.19 -8.53 9.08
CA TYR A 135 -40.62 -8.56 8.87
C TYR A 135 -40.98 -8.72 7.40
N ALA A 136 -40.39 -7.92 6.51
CA ALA A 136 -40.67 -7.96 5.08
C ALA A 136 -40.30 -9.32 4.45
N TYR A 137 -39.15 -9.87 4.83
CA TYR A 137 -38.69 -11.18 4.38
C TYR A 137 -39.63 -12.27 4.86
N GLY A 138 -39.96 -12.33 6.14
CA GLY A 138 -40.88 -13.30 6.74
C GLY A 138 -42.26 -13.26 6.07
N TYR A 139 -42.83 -12.09 5.84
CA TYR A 139 -44.10 -11.90 5.16
C TYR A 139 -44.10 -12.49 3.76
N TYR A 140 -43.10 -12.19 2.92
CA TYR A 140 -43.06 -12.70 1.56
C TYR A 140 -42.62 -14.18 1.50
N ALA A 141 -41.78 -14.65 2.42
CA ALA A 141 -41.43 -16.06 2.52
C ALA A 141 -42.66 -16.91 2.89
N GLY A 142 -43.55 -16.42 3.74
CA GLY A 142 -44.85 -17.04 4.03
C GLY A 142 -45.75 -17.15 2.80
N LEU A 143 -45.72 -16.16 1.90
CA LEU A 143 -46.55 -16.15 0.68
C LEU A 143 -45.99 -16.97 -0.48
N TYR A 144 -44.65 -16.91 -0.69
CA TYR A 144 -44.02 -17.45 -1.90
C TYR A 144 -43.04 -18.59 -1.62
N GLY A 145 -42.75 -18.91 -0.38
CA GLY A 145 -41.68 -19.82 0.03
C GLY A 145 -40.33 -19.08 0.16
N THR A 146 -39.33 -19.82 0.60
CA THR A 146 -37.96 -19.31 0.78
C THR A 146 -37.26 -19.22 -0.57
N PRO A 147 -36.63 -18.07 -0.91
CA PRO A 147 -35.82 -17.94 -2.12
C PRO A 147 -34.57 -18.82 -2.00
N THR A 148 -34.23 -19.56 -3.05
CA THR A 148 -33.09 -20.46 -3.10
C THR A 148 -32.18 -20.12 -4.28
N GLY A 149 -30.86 -20.34 -4.12
CA GLY A 149 -29.88 -20.16 -5.18
C GLY A 149 -30.00 -21.21 -6.28
N ARG A 150 -29.80 -20.81 -7.54
CA ARG A 150 -29.89 -21.70 -8.69
C ARG A 150 -28.78 -22.76 -8.70
N HIS A 151 -27.58 -22.40 -8.27
CA HIS A 151 -26.40 -23.27 -8.29
C HIS A 151 -26.12 -23.87 -6.90
N SER A 152 -26.25 -23.06 -5.86
CA SER A 152 -26.01 -23.50 -4.48
C SER A 152 -27.16 -24.34 -3.92
N GLY A 153 -28.39 -24.08 -4.32
CA GLY A 153 -29.59 -24.64 -3.70
C GLY A 153 -29.86 -24.13 -2.29
N GLU A 154 -29.03 -23.23 -1.77
CA GLU A 154 -29.14 -22.69 -0.41
C GLU A 154 -30.15 -21.54 -0.34
N ALA A 155 -30.68 -21.30 0.86
CA ALA A 155 -31.59 -20.20 1.12
C ALA A 155 -30.83 -18.86 0.93
N GLN A 156 -31.49 -17.93 0.23
CA GLN A 156 -30.95 -16.63 -0.09
C GLN A 156 -31.54 -15.55 0.80
N PHE A 157 -30.75 -14.55 1.16
CA PHE A 157 -31.15 -13.43 1.99
C PHE A 157 -30.77 -12.10 1.35
N LEU A 158 -31.53 -11.05 1.65
CA LEU A 158 -31.24 -9.70 1.18
C LEU A 158 -30.10 -9.10 2.02
N THR A 159 -29.06 -8.68 1.37
CA THR A 159 -27.95 -7.91 1.96
C THR A 159 -28.25 -6.42 1.82
N VAL A 160 -28.27 -5.70 2.91
CA VAL A 160 -28.44 -4.25 2.95
C VAL A 160 -27.09 -3.58 3.23
N VAL A 161 -26.71 -2.67 2.34
CA VAL A 161 -25.51 -1.85 2.46
C VAL A 161 -25.89 -0.43 2.80
N ALA A 162 -25.46 0.06 3.95
CA ALA A 162 -25.55 1.47 4.29
C ALA A 162 -24.42 2.25 3.62
N MET A 163 -24.76 3.36 2.99
CA MET A 163 -23.87 4.27 2.29
C MET A 163 -23.77 5.61 3.03
N GLY A 164 -22.99 6.53 2.52
CA GLY A 164 -22.88 7.89 3.04
C GLY A 164 -22.56 7.95 4.54
N LYS A 165 -23.28 8.80 5.29
CA LYS A 165 -23.06 8.95 6.74
C LYS A 165 -23.44 7.71 7.53
N ALA A 166 -24.49 6.99 7.14
CA ALA A 166 -24.90 5.74 7.77
C ALA A 166 -23.82 4.65 7.60
N GLY A 167 -23.26 4.53 6.40
CA GLY A 167 -22.16 3.63 6.10
C GLY A 167 -20.90 3.95 6.90
N GLY A 168 -20.59 5.25 7.07
CA GLY A 168 -19.45 5.74 7.87
C GLY A 168 -19.62 5.59 9.39
N GLY A 169 -20.79 5.17 9.89
CA GLY A 169 -21.08 5.17 11.32
C GLY A 169 -21.27 6.58 11.92
N GLU A 170 -21.51 7.57 11.06
CA GLU A 170 -21.52 8.99 11.40
C GLU A 170 -22.88 9.64 11.07
N LEU A 171 -23.99 8.91 11.23
CA LEU A 171 -25.33 9.40 10.89
C LEU A 171 -25.72 10.59 11.78
N ASN A 172 -26.47 11.53 11.23
CA ASN A 172 -27.12 12.59 12.01
C ASN A 172 -28.55 12.18 12.39
N VAL A 173 -29.11 12.87 13.38
CA VAL A 173 -30.45 12.57 13.91
C VAL A 173 -31.55 12.67 12.85
N SER A 174 -31.48 13.68 11.99
CA SER A 174 -32.52 13.94 10.97
C SER A 174 -32.02 13.74 9.54
N SER A 175 -30.92 12.95 9.36
CA SER A 175 -30.44 12.57 8.02
C SER A 175 -31.35 11.52 7.38
N ASP A 176 -31.34 11.50 6.07
CA ASP A 176 -31.71 10.31 5.29
C ASP A 176 -30.68 9.19 5.46
N ILE A 177 -31.12 7.98 5.19
CA ILE A 177 -30.28 6.80 5.11
C ILE A 177 -30.13 6.38 3.64
N ASP A 178 -28.90 6.41 3.15
CA ASP A 178 -28.56 5.93 1.80
C ASP A 178 -28.37 4.42 1.86
N LEU A 179 -29.15 3.66 1.06
CA LEU A 179 -29.10 2.20 1.06
C LEU A 179 -28.87 1.64 -0.34
N ILE A 180 -28.19 0.48 -0.41
CA ILE A 180 -28.11 -0.36 -1.59
C ILE A 180 -28.51 -1.76 -1.18
N PHE A 181 -29.32 -2.44 -2.03
CA PHE A 181 -29.80 -3.80 -1.80
C PHE A 181 -29.16 -4.78 -2.76
N THR A 182 -28.59 -5.86 -2.20
CA THR A 182 -28.01 -6.97 -2.98
C THR A 182 -28.49 -8.31 -2.46
N TYR A 183 -28.33 -9.35 -3.28
CA TYR A 183 -28.56 -10.73 -2.88
C TYR A 183 -27.54 -11.66 -3.56
N PRO A 184 -27.16 -12.78 -2.91
CA PRO A 184 -26.02 -13.57 -3.37
C PRO A 184 -26.20 -14.15 -4.76
N GLU A 185 -27.33 -14.81 -5.04
CA GLU A 185 -27.48 -15.63 -6.25
C GLU A 185 -28.89 -15.59 -6.84
N GLY A 186 -28.96 -15.57 -8.18
CA GLY A 186 -30.21 -15.74 -8.90
C GLY A 186 -30.80 -17.15 -8.67
N GLY A 187 -32.12 -17.27 -8.74
CA GLY A 187 -32.85 -18.50 -8.49
C GLY A 187 -34.34 -18.24 -8.33
N ALA A 188 -35.03 -19.06 -7.58
CA ALA A 188 -36.47 -18.93 -7.36
C ALA A 188 -36.88 -19.38 -5.96
N THR A 189 -38.07 -18.95 -5.52
CA THR A 189 -38.66 -19.42 -4.27
C THR A 189 -39.18 -20.83 -4.35
N ASN A 190 -39.11 -21.59 -3.27
CA ASN A 190 -39.53 -23.00 -3.21
C ASN A 190 -41.01 -23.24 -2.84
N GLY A 191 -41.82 -22.19 -2.81
CA GLY A 191 -43.25 -22.32 -2.47
C GLY A 191 -44.16 -22.64 -3.64
N ARG A 192 -45.46 -22.82 -3.34
CA ARG A 192 -46.48 -23.12 -4.38
C ARG A 192 -46.68 -22.03 -5.42
N ARG A 193 -46.32 -20.78 -5.08
CA ARG A 193 -46.37 -19.59 -5.94
C ARG A 193 -44.95 -19.13 -6.20
N GLU A 194 -44.22 -19.92 -7.00
CA GLU A 194 -42.83 -19.63 -7.32
C GLU A 194 -42.64 -18.21 -7.86
N ARG A 195 -41.56 -17.57 -7.40
CA ARG A 195 -41.11 -16.22 -7.86
C ARG A 195 -39.61 -16.24 -8.09
N ASP A 196 -39.16 -15.51 -9.11
CA ASP A 196 -37.75 -15.24 -9.31
C ASP A 196 -37.17 -14.48 -8.10
N ASN A 197 -35.91 -14.75 -7.73
CA ASN A 197 -35.28 -14.13 -6.59
C ASN A 197 -35.25 -12.61 -6.71
N GLN A 198 -35.03 -12.06 -7.91
CA GLN A 198 -35.03 -10.62 -8.11
C GLN A 198 -36.40 -10.00 -7.83
N GLU A 199 -37.48 -10.64 -8.32
CA GLU A 199 -38.86 -10.20 -8.03
C GLU A 199 -39.16 -10.29 -6.52
N PHE A 200 -38.79 -11.40 -5.90
CA PHE A 200 -38.98 -11.60 -4.46
C PHE A 200 -38.28 -10.52 -3.64
N PHE A 201 -36.98 -10.32 -3.86
CA PHE A 201 -36.21 -9.33 -3.11
C PHE A 201 -36.60 -7.87 -3.43
N THR A 202 -37.06 -7.60 -4.67
CA THR A 202 -37.63 -6.29 -5.00
C THR A 202 -38.86 -5.98 -4.14
N LYS A 203 -39.73 -6.96 -3.91
CA LYS A 203 -40.91 -6.81 -3.03
C LYS A 203 -40.50 -6.63 -1.58
N VAL A 204 -39.51 -7.40 -1.11
CA VAL A 204 -38.94 -7.26 0.23
C VAL A 204 -38.39 -5.85 0.43
N GLY A 205 -37.55 -5.37 -0.51
CA GLY A 205 -36.98 -4.03 -0.47
C GLY A 205 -38.03 -2.91 -0.50
N GLN A 206 -39.05 -3.03 -1.34
CA GLN A 206 -40.16 -2.07 -1.39
C GLN A 206 -40.91 -1.99 -0.05
N LYS A 207 -41.21 -3.13 0.57
CA LYS A 207 -41.90 -3.18 1.86
C LYS A 207 -41.01 -2.61 2.99
N LEU A 208 -39.70 -2.93 2.99
CA LEU A 208 -38.75 -2.36 3.93
C LEU A 208 -38.73 -0.81 3.83
N ILE A 209 -38.64 -0.30 2.62
CA ILE A 209 -38.68 1.16 2.37
C ILE A 209 -39.97 1.76 2.91
N ALA A 210 -41.12 1.18 2.59
CA ALA A 210 -42.42 1.70 3.06
C ALA A 210 -42.51 1.74 4.60
N LEU A 211 -42.09 0.68 5.29
CA LEU A 211 -42.09 0.63 6.76
C LEU A 211 -41.26 1.76 7.40
N LEU A 212 -40.15 2.15 6.79
CA LEU A 212 -39.24 3.17 7.32
C LEU A 212 -39.61 4.58 6.84
N ASN A 213 -39.96 4.72 5.57
CA ASN A 213 -40.06 5.99 4.86
C ASN A 213 -41.48 6.61 4.88
N ASP A 214 -42.55 5.81 5.00
CA ASP A 214 -43.90 6.36 4.93
C ASP A 214 -44.22 7.25 6.12
N ILE A 215 -44.86 8.39 5.82
CA ILE A 215 -45.31 9.35 6.85
C ILE A 215 -46.65 8.90 7.38
N THR A 216 -46.74 8.68 8.68
CA THR A 216 -47.98 8.34 9.39
C THR A 216 -48.32 9.41 10.45
N PRO A 217 -49.47 9.33 11.13
CA PRO A 217 -49.75 10.22 12.27
C PRO A 217 -48.69 10.17 13.38
N ASP A 218 -47.96 9.05 13.50
CA ASP A 218 -46.85 8.90 14.46
C ASP A 218 -45.51 9.41 13.92
N GLY A 219 -45.45 9.92 12.69
CA GLY A 219 -44.28 10.47 12.00
C GLY A 219 -43.65 9.50 11.00
N GLN A 220 -42.37 9.57 10.84
CA GLN A 220 -41.51 8.80 9.93
C GLN A 220 -40.35 8.21 10.70
N VAL A 221 -39.84 7.01 10.32
CA VAL A 221 -38.65 6.46 10.96
C VAL A 221 -37.41 7.10 10.36
N PHE A 222 -37.18 6.88 9.07
CA PHE A 222 -36.10 7.51 8.29
C PHE A 222 -36.57 7.77 6.85
N ARG A 223 -36.12 8.86 6.25
CA ARG A 223 -36.13 8.98 4.80
C ARG A 223 -35.10 8.00 4.22
N VAL A 224 -35.51 7.21 3.24
CA VAL A 224 -34.65 6.22 2.58
C VAL A 224 -34.28 6.74 1.20
N ASP A 225 -32.96 6.88 0.94
CA ASP A 225 -32.43 7.27 -0.36
C ASP A 225 -31.78 6.08 -1.05
N MET A 226 -32.26 5.74 -2.24
CA MET A 226 -31.74 4.62 -3.03
C MET A 226 -30.96 5.08 -4.26
N ARG A 227 -30.66 6.38 -4.40
CA ARG A 227 -30.02 6.94 -5.61
C ARG A 227 -28.56 6.57 -5.79
N LEU A 228 -27.89 6.07 -4.75
CA LEU A 228 -26.51 5.59 -4.84
C LEU A 228 -26.39 4.16 -5.39
N ARG A 229 -27.52 3.48 -5.67
CA ARG A 229 -27.52 2.17 -6.33
C ARG A 229 -27.03 2.27 -7.78
N PRO A 230 -26.56 1.17 -8.38
CA PRO A 230 -26.18 1.14 -9.79
C PRO A 230 -27.29 1.72 -10.69
N ASP A 231 -26.90 2.59 -11.64
CA ASP A 231 -27.77 3.35 -12.54
C ASP A 231 -28.78 4.29 -11.84
N GLY A 232 -28.62 4.55 -10.54
CA GLY A 232 -29.47 5.46 -9.77
C GLY A 232 -30.96 5.12 -9.88
N ASP A 233 -31.81 6.14 -10.13
CA ASP A 233 -33.27 5.95 -10.23
C ASP A 233 -33.72 5.13 -11.44
N ALA A 234 -32.91 5.02 -12.48
CA ALA A 234 -33.21 4.20 -13.65
C ALA A 234 -32.85 2.71 -13.46
N GLY A 235 -32.00 2.41 -12.46
CA GLY A 235 -31.55 1.03 -12.18
C GLY A 235 -32.53 0.22 -11.38
N ALA A 236 -32.34 -1.12 -11.40
CA ALA A 236 -33.11 -2.04 -10.56
C ALA A 236 -33.00 -1.67 -9.07
N LEU A 237 -34.05 -1.93 -8.28
CA LEU A 237 -34.02 -1.67 -6.85
C LEU A 237 -33.05 -2.61 -6.11
N VAL A 238 -32.93 -3.85 -6.59
CA VAL A 238 -32.12 -4.92 -5.97
C VAL A 238 -31.24 -5.56 -7.03
N TRP A 239 -29.99 -5.85 -6.69
CA TRP A 239 -28.99 -6.42 -7.60
C TRP A 239 -28.46 -7.75 -7.08
N SER A 240 -28.25 -8.73 -7.95
CA SER A 240 -27.44 -9.89 -7.57
C SER A 240 -25.98 -9.47 -7.42
N GLU A 241 -25.22 -10.14 -6.54
CA GLU A 241 -23.79 -9.85 -6.32
C GLU A 241 -22.99 -9.93 -7.63
N ALA A 242 -23.25 -10.94 -8.46
CA ALA A 242 -22.60 -11.07 -9.77
C ALA A 242 -22.94 -9.92 -10.73
N ALA A 243 -24.18 -9.42 -10.73
CA ALA A 243 -24.57 -8.26 -11.55
C ALA A 243 -23.94 -6.96 -11.03
N LEU A 244 -23.84 -6.80 -9.71
CA LEU A 244 -23.14 -5.68 -9.10
C LEU A 244 -21.66 -5.67 -9.47
N GLU A 245 -20.98 -6.81 -9.37
CA GLU A 245 -19.58 -6.95 -9.76
C GLU A 245 -19.35 -6.56 -11.21
N GLN A 246 -20.15 -7.12 -12.11
CA GLN A 246 -20.08 -6.80 -13.54
C GLN A 246 -20.32 -5.31 -13.81
N TYR A 247 -21.29 -4.70 -13.13
CA TYR A 247 -21.54 -3.26 -13.23
C TYR A 247 -20.34 -2.42 -12.76
N LEU A 248 -19.77 -2.72 -11.60
CA LEU A 248 -18.62 -1.99 -11.05
C LEU A 248 -17.40 -2.09 -11.96
N ILE A 249 -17.18 -3.25 -12.61
CA ILE A 249 -16.07 -3.45 -13.54
C ILE A 249 -16.27 -2.67 -14.85
N THR A 250 -17.50 -2.66 -15.40
CA THR A 250 -17.74 -2.16 -16.76
C THR A 250 -18.27 -0.73 -16.81
N HIS A 251 -19.05 -0.31 -15.82
CA HIS A 251 -19.77 0.97 -15.81
C HIS A 251 -19.46 1.84 -14.59
N GLY A 252 -18.79 1.27 -13.56
CA GLY A 252 -18.51 1.98 -12.33
C GLY A 252 -17.73 3.29 -12.54
N ARG A 253 -18.23 4.39 -11.96
CA ARG A 253 -17.69 5.75 -12.12
C ARG A 253 -16.92 6.19 -10.90
N GLU A 254 -16.07 7.22 -11.02
CA GLU A 254 -15.26 7.73 -9.91
C GLU A 254 -16.10 8.27 -8.74
N TRP A 255 -17.26 8.88 -9.00
CA TRP A 255 -18.16 9.32 -7.94
C TRP A 255 -18.79 8.13 -7.17
N GLU A 256 -19.00 6.98 -7.83
CA GLU A 256 -19.46 5.76 -7.16
C GLU A 256 -18.34 5.17 -6.31
N ARG A 257 -17.11 5.17 -6.80
CA ARG A 257 -15.94 4.79 -5.98
C ARG A 257 -15.87 5.62 -4.70
N TYR A 258 -16.03 6.94 -4.84
CA TYR A 258 -16.08 7.87 -3.71
C TYR A 258 -17.20 7.49 -2.73
N ALA A 259 -18.41 7.23 -3.19
CA ALA A 259 -19.52 6.81 -2.35
C ALA A 259 -19.27 5.47 -1.64
N TRP A 260 -18.74 4.48 -2.37
CA TRP A 260 -18.45 3.15 -1.84
C TRP A 260 -17.32 3.11 -0.81
N CYS A 261 -16.47 4.14 -0.69
CA CYS A 261 -15.51 4.25 0.40
C CYS A 261 -16.17 4.07 1.77
N LYS A 262 -17.37 4.62 1.95
CA LYS A 262 -18.17 4.55 3.18
C LYS A 262 -19.15 3.37 3.23
N GLY A 263 -19.27 2.56 2.16
CA GLY A 263 -20.21 1.45 2.11
C GLY A 263 -19.96 0.40 3.20
N ARG A 264 -20.98 0.05 3.99
CA ARG A 264 -20.93 -0.90 5.11
C ARG A 264 -22.14 -1.83 5.06
N VAL A 265 -21.91 -3.14 5.07
CA VAL A 265 -22.97 -4.13 5.22
C VAL A 265 -23.53 -4.04 6.63
N ILE A 266 -24.88 -3.94 6.74
CA ILE A 266 -25.58 -3.81 8.02
C ILE A 266 -26.48 -5.00 8.35
N THR A 267 -26.71 -5.90 7.40
CA THR A 267 -27.47 -7.15 7.63
C THR A 267 -26.59 -8.18 8.34
N PRO A 268 -26.97 -8.66 9.52
CA PRO A 268 -26.21 -9.69 10.24
C PRO A 268 -26.13 -11.01 9.45
N GLY A 269 -24.93 -11.60 9.38
CA GLY A 269 -24.72 -12.90 8.71
C GLY A 269 -24.81 -12.88 7.18
N ALA A 270 -24.92 -11.67 6.57
CA ALA A 270 -24.89 -11.53 5.13
C ALA A 270 -23.49 -11.84 4.55
N ASN A 271 -23.42 -12.16 3.27
CA ASN A 271 -22.16 -12.34 2.55
C ASN A 271 -21.31 -11.07 2.61
N ASP A 272 -19.99 -11.25 2.68
CA ASP A 272 -19.05 -10.14 2.62
C ASP A 272 -18.87 -9.67 1.16
N ILE A 273 -19.67 -8.70 0.74
CA ILE A 273 -19.53 -8.05 -0.57
C ILE A 273 -18.24 -7.25 -0.70
N ALA A 274 -17.43 -7.17 0.35
CA ALA A 274 -16.17 -6.45 0.30
C ALA A 274 -15.19 -7.04 -0.74
N ALA A 275 -15.27 -8.33 -1.02
CA ALA A 275 -14.49 -8.97 -2.08
C ALA A 275 -14.78 -8.35 -3.46
N ILE A 276 -16.06 -8.01 -3.72
CA ILE A 276 -16.52 -7.37 -4.96
C ILE A 276 -16.16 -5.87 -4.99
N VAL A 277 -16.35 -5.19 -3.87
CA VAL A 277 -16.27 -3.72 -3.80
C VAL A 277 -14.84 -3.21 -3.62
N ARG A 278 -14.00 -3.91 -2.84
CA ARG A 278 -12.62 -3.48 -2.55
C ARG A 278 -11.76 -3.26 -3.79
N PRO A 279 -11.72 -4.14 -4.79
CA PRO A 279 -10.92 -3.93 -6.00
C PRO A 279 -11.38 -2.72 -6.80
N PHE A 280 -12.68 -2.43 -6.80
CA PHE A 280 -13.24 -1.26 -7.46
C PHE A 280 -12.87 0.04 -6.74
N VAL A 281 -13.01 0.08 -5.40
CA VAL A 281 -12.79 1.29 -4.58
C VAL A 281 -11.29 1.53 -4.37
N PHE A 282 -10.56 0.52 -3.93
CA PHE A 282 -9.16 0.61 -3.52
C PHE A 282 -8.26 -0.10 -4.52
N ARG A 283 -7.98 0.58 -5.62
CA ARG A 283 -7.09 0.03 -6.67
C ARG A 283 -5.69 -0.20 -6.11
N LYS A 284 -5.09 -1.34 -6.47
CA LYS A 284 -3.77 -1.76 -5.98
C LYS A 284 -2.66 -0.74 -6.31
N TYR A 285 -2.82 -0.01 -7.40
CA TYR A 285 -1.88 1.00 -7.88
C TYR A 285 -2.42 2.41 -7.65
N LEU A 286 -1.52 3.35 -7.41
CA LEU A 286 -1.86 4.76 -7.21
C LEU A 286 -2.63 5.30 -8.42
N ASP A 287 -3.84 5.75 -8.17
CA ASP A 287 -4.74 6.23 -9.22
C ASP A 287 -4.82 7.76 -9.23
N TYR A 288 -3.84 8.37 -9.86
CA TYR A 288 -3.78 9.83 -10.00
C TYR A 288 -4.88 10.40 -10.91
N ASN A 289 -5.48 9.59 -11.78
CA ASN A 289 -6.66 10.04 -12.53
C ASN A 289 -7.85 10.28 -11.61
N ALA A 290 -7.98 9.54 -10.50
CA ALA A 290 -8.99 9.79 -9.49
C ALA A 290 -8.79 11.15 -8.82
N TYR A 291 -7.54 11.56 -8.55
CA TYR A 291 -7.24 12.86 -7.96
C TYR A 291 -7.72 14.01 -8.85
N GLU A 292 -7.36 13.99 -10.14
CA GLU A 292 -7.76 15.01 -11.09
C GLU A 292 -9.28 15.01 -11.35
N ALA A 293 -9.90 13.83 -11.48
CA ALA A 293 -11.35 13.72 -11.61
C ALA A 293 -12.07 14.29 -10.39
N MET A 294 -11.52 14.06 -9.20
CA MET A 294 -12.06 14.59 -7.94
C MET A 294 -11.88 16.10 -7.83
N ARG A 295 -10.75 16.68 -8.24
CA ARG A 295 -10.56 18.13 -8.36
C ARG A 295 -11.57 18.73 -9.31
N GLY A 296 -11.79 18.10 -10.46
CA GLY A 296 -12.78 18.50 -11.44
C GLY A 296 -14.19 18.53 -10.86
N LEU A 297 -14.57 17.46 -10.15
CA LEU A 297 -15.87 17.35 -9.47
C LEU A 297 -16.03 18.44 -8.41
N HIS A 298 -15.01 18.68 -7.61
CA HIS A 298 -15.05 19.70 -6.57
C HIS A 298 -15.18 21.12 -7.15
N ARG A 299 -14.42 21.44 -8.21
CA ARG A 299 -14.59 22.73 -8.93
C ARG A 299 -16.01 22.94 -9.43
N GLN A 300 -16.63 21.89 -9.99
CA GLN A 300 -18.02 21.95 -10.43
C GLN A 300 -18.98 22.21 -9.26
N ILE A 301 -18.77 21.54 -8.12
CA ILE A 301 -19.59 21.72 -6.91
C ILE A 301 -19.42 23.13 -6.36
N ARG A 302 -18.21 23.66 -6.20
CA ARG A 302 -17.97 25.05 -5.73
C ARG A 302 -18.62 26.07 -6.67
N ALA A 303 -18.51 25.88 -7.98
CA ALA A 303 -19.14 26.77 -8.96
C ALA A 303 -20.67 26.75 -8.86
N GLU A 304 -21.28 25.59 -8.59
CA GLU A 304 -22.72 25.44 -8.42
C GLU A 304 -23.22 26.06 -7.09
N VAL A 305 -22.47 25.88 -6.01
CA VAL A 305 -22.74 26.49 -4.69
C VAL A 305 -22.70 28.01 -4.77
N GLY A 306 -21.68 28.58 -5.46
CA GLY A 306 -21.57 30.02 -5.67
C GLY A 306 -22.75 30.59 -6.51
N LYS A 307 -23.19 29.86 -7.53
CA LYS A 307 -24.36 30.27 -8.36
C LYS A 307 -25.68 30.25 -7.59
N LYS A 308 -25.83 29.37 -6.59
CA LYS A 308 -27.06 29.19 -5.80
C LYS A 308 -27.11 30.05 -4.52
N GLY A 309 -26.08 30.85 -4.23
CA GLY A 309 -26.02 31.70 -3.03
C GLY A 309 -26.08 30.89 -1.73
N MET A 310 -25.42 29.71 -1.68
CA MET A 310 -25.49 28.80 -0.54
C MET A 310 -24.34 29.06 0.48
N GLU A 311 -23.99 30.32 0.69
CA GLU A 311 -22.90 30.71 1.62
C GLU A 311 -23.21 30.35 3.07
N ASP A 312 -24.49 30.43 3.46
CA ASP A 312 -24.99 30.06 4.78
C ASP A 312 -25.10 28.54 5.02
N ASN A 313 -24.80 27.72 4.02
CA ASN A 313 -24.84 26.26 4.15
C ASN A 313 -23.52 25.73 4.73
N ILE A 314 -23.56 25.19 5.94
CA ILE A 314 -22.38 24.69 6.66
C ILE A 314 -21.82 23.38 6.13
N LYS A 315 -22.55 22.67 5.28
CA LYS A 315 -22.09 21.41 4.65
C LYS A 315 -21.46 21.66 3.29
N LEU A 316 -22.13 22.45 2.44
CA LEU A 316 -21.78 22.65 1.04
C LEU A 316 -20.99 23.94 0.78
N GLY A 317 -21.10 24.93 1.66
CA GLY A 317 -20.35 26.19 1.58
C GLY A 317 -18.83 25.96 1.72
N ALA A 318 -18.04 26.96 1.32
CA ALA A 318 -16.59 26.91 1.45
C ALA A 318 -16.18 26.68 2.91
N GLY A 319 -15.20 25.81 3.14
CA GLY A 319 -14.79 25.42 4.48
C GLY A 319 -15.83 24.55 5.22
N GLY A 320 -16.79 23.93 4.50
CA GLY A 320 -17.85 23.12 5.08
C GLY A 320 -17.46 21.66 5.32
N ILE A 321 -18.39 20.91 5.92
CA ILE A 321 -18.23 19.50 6.28
C ILE A 321 -17.76 18.66 5.06
N ARG A 322 -18.33 18.95 3.88
CA ARG A 322 -18.04 18.19 2.66
C ARG A 322 -16.59 18.27 2.21
N GLU A 323 -15.92 19.42 2.42
CA GLU A 323 -14.51 19.56 2.06
C GLU A 323 -13.62 18.69 2.97
N ILE A 324 -13.96 18.59 4.25
CA ILE A 324 -13.22 17.72 5.20
C ILE A 324 -13.41 16.23 4.83
N GLU A 325 -14.67 15.82 4.57
CA GLU A 325 -14.98 14.45 4.13
C GLU A 325 -14.28 14.13 2.81
N PHE A 326 -14.19 15.11 1.92
CA PHE A 326 -13.52 14.96 0.63
C PHE A 326 -12.03 14.71 0.76
N ILE A 327 -11.33 15.46 1.63
CA ILE A 327 -9.91 15.23 1.93
C ILE A 327 -9.69 13.79 2.41
N ALA A 328 -10.47 13.33 3.38
CA ALA A 328 -10.34 11.98 3.91
C ALA A 328 -10.52 10.91 2.83
N GLN A 329 -11.60 10.99 2.05
CA GLN A 329 -11.94 9.96 1.06
C GLN A 329 -11.03 9.98 -0.17
N ILE A 330 -10.52 11.13 -0.60
CA ILE A 330 -9.59 11.19 -1.73
C ILE A 330 -8.28 10.46 -1.40
N PHE A 331 -7.74 10.67 -0.20
CA PHE A 331 -6.55 9.94 0.23
C PHE A 331 -6.82 8.43 0.40
N GLN A 332 -8.00 8.04 0.84
CA GLN A 332 -8.40 6.63 0.86
C GLN A 332 -8.39 6.04 -0.55
N MET A 333 -9.02 6.69 -1.52
CA MET A 333 -9.06 6.20 -2.90
C MET A 333 -7.66 6.06 -3.53
N ILE A 334 -6.73 6.96 -3.19
CA ILE A 334 -5.38 6.97 -3.75
C ILE A 334 -4.46 5.97 -3.03
N ARG A 335 -4.53 5.87 -1.70
CA ARG A 335 -3.53 5.18 -0.88
C ARG A 335 -4.00 3.85 -0.29
N ALA A 336 -5.30 3.67 -0.06
CA ALA A 336 -5.81 2.50 0.68
C ALA A 336 -5.73 1.18 -0.09
N GLY A 337 -5.43 1.21 -1.39
CA GLY A 337 -5.11 0.01 -2.17
C GLY A 337 -3.83 -0.67 -1.69
N ARG A 338 -2.84 0.11 -1.24
CA ARG A 338 -1.59 -0.36 -0.65
C ARG A 338 -1.63 -0.34 0.87
N LEU A 339 -2.13 0.73 1.47
CA LEU A 339 -2.21 0.92 2.91
C LEU A 339 -3.58 0.48 3.41
N LYS A 340 -3.75 -0.82 3.67
CA LYS A 340 -5.04 -1.39 4.13
C LYS A 340 -5.55 -0.73 5.41
N THR A 341 -4.66 -0.15 6.23
CA THR A 341 -5.01 0.64 7.43
C THR A 341 -5.87 1.87 7.13
N LEU A 342 -5.90 2.33 5.88
CA LEU A 342 -6.77 3.43 5.43
C LEU A 342 -8.14 2.97 4.92
N GLN A 343 -8.43 1.66 4.87
CA GLN A 343 -9.74 1.14 4.47
C GLN A 343 -10.76 1.28 5.60
N LEU A 344 -10.87 2.48 6.12
CA LEU A 344 -11.76 2.87 7.22
C LEU A 344 -13.06 3.44 6.68
N LYS A 345 -14.10 3.51 7.52
CA LYS A 345 -15.42 4.05 7.12
C LYS A 345 -15.68 5.44 7.68
N GLY A 346 -15.19 5.74 8.88
CA GLY A 346 -15.37 7.01 9.57
C GLY A 346 -14.38 8.09 9.11
N THR A 347 -14.85 9.31 8.95
CA THR A 347 -14.04 10.47 8.54
C THR A 347 -12.98 10.83 9.58
N GLN A 348 -13.35 10.89 10.86
CA GLN A 348 -12.42 11.25 11.93
C GLN A 348 -11.29 10.23 12.09
N GLU A 349 -11.62 8.95 12.02
CA GLU A 349 -10.64 7.86 12.12
C GLU A 349 -9.68 7.88 10.93
N THR A 350 -10.20 8.12 9.72
CA THR A 350 -9.40 8.26 8.51
C THR A 350 -8.41 9.42 8.63
N LEU A 351 -8.84 10.60 9.07
CA LEU A 351 -7.93 11.76 9.24
C LEU A 351 -6.81 11.47 10.26
N ARG A 352 -7.12 10.82 11.39
CA ARG A 352 -6.09 10.39 12.35
C ARG A 352 -5.09 9.42 11.72
N GLN A 353 -5.60 8.45 10.98
CA GLN A 353 -4.75 7.46 10.33
C GLN A 353 -3.87 8.05 9.22
N LEU A 354 -4.36 9.05 8.49
CA LEU A 354 -3.55 9.79 7.51
C LEU A 354 -2.35 10.50 8.16
N ALA A 355 -2.53 11.08 9.35
CA ALA A 355 -1.45 11.68 10.11
C ALA A 355 -0.46 10.62 10.64
N VAL A 356 -0.95 9.50 11.19
CA VAL A 356 -0.11 8.38 11.65
C VAL A 356 0.76 7.83 10.53
N GLN A 357 0.24 7.78 9.31
CA GLN A 357 0.97 7.33 8.12
C GLN A 357 1.82 8.45 7.48
N ASN A 358 1.91 9.64 8.09
CA ASN A 358 2.62 10.82 7.55
C ASN A 358 2.18 11.21 6.12
N ILE A 359 0.92 10.95 5.77
CA ILE A 359 0.35 11.36 4.48
C ILE A 359 -0.06 12.82 4.52
N ILE A 360 -0.58 13.28 5.66
CA ILE A 360 -0.81 14.68 5.97
C ILE A 360 -0.07 15.05 7.26
N PRO A 361 0.33 16.31 7.44
CA PRO A 361 0.94 16.76 8.69
C PRO A 361 -0.03 16.58 9.88
N ALA A 362 0.51 16.29 11.07
CA ALA A 362 -0.32 16.10 12.27
C ALA A 362 -1.16 17.34 12.59
N HIS A 363 -0.59 18.55 12.45
CA HIS A 363 -1.33 19.80 12.70
C HIS A 363 -2.50 19.99 11.73
N THR A 364 -2.36 19.61 10.45
CA THR A 364 -3.45 19.61 9.46
C THR A 364 -4.58 18.67 9.88
N ALA A 365 -4.24 17.45 10.31
CA ALA A 365 -5.25 16.51 10.82
C ALA A 365 -5.99 17.06 12.05
N ASP A 366 -5.27 17.65 13.01
CA ASP A 366 -5.86 18.24 14.21
C ASP A 366 -6.79 19.40 13.87
N THR A 367 -6.38 20.31 12.98
CA THR A 367 -7.20 21.43 12.48
C THR A 367 -8.49 20.94 11.82
N LEU A 368 -8.40 19.95 10.92
CA LEU A 368 -9.54 19.38 10.23
C LEU A 368 -10.48 18.63 11.19
N LEU A 369 -9.94 17.90 12.18
CA LEU A 369 -10.72 17.20 13.20
C LEU A 369 -11.47 18.17 14.12
N GLU A 370 -10.84 19.27 14.53
CA GLU A 370 -11.47 20.29 15.36
C GLU A 370 -12.62 20.96 14.60
N ALA A 371 -12.36 21.40 13.37
CA ALA A 371 -13.37 22.00 12.51
C ALA A 371 -14.52 21.02 12.19
N TYR A 372 -14.20 19.74 11.93
CA TYR A 372 -15.22 18.72 11.68
C TYR A 372 -16.16 18.54 12.87
N ARG A 373 -15.62 18.44 14.08
CA ARG A 373 -16.42 18.31 15.30
C ARG A 373 -17.32 19.52 15.52
N PHE A 374 -16.77 20.73 15.36
CA PHE A 374 -17.53 21.95 15.49
C PHE A 374 -18.68 22.02 14.47
N LEU A 375 -18.39 21.79 13.20
CA LEU A 375 -19.41 21.85 12.13
C LEU A 375 -20.46 20.75 12.26
N ARG A 376 -20.09 19.56 12.72
CA ARG A 376 -21.04 18.45 12.96
C ARG A 376 -21.93 18.72 14.17
N GLN A 377 -21.42 19.30 15.26
CA GLN A 377 -22.21 19.75 16.38
C GLN A 377 -23.22 20.84 15.95
N LEU A 378 -22.75 21.80 15.17
CA LEU A 378 -23.62 22.84 14.60
C LEU A 378 -24.71 22.23 13.71
N GLU A 379 -24.37 21.25 12.86
CA GLU A 379 -25.36 20.53 12.03
C GLU A 379 -26.43 19.87 12.90
N HIS A 380 -26.05 19.25 14.04
CA HIS A 380 -27.00 18.68 14.99
C HIS A 380 -27.88 19.76 15.61
N ARG A 381 -27.34 20.92 16.06
CA ARG A 381 -28.15 22.00 16.64
C ARG A 381 -29.19 22.53 15.67
N LEU A 382 -28.86 22.67 14.40
CA LEU A 382 -29.80 23.07 13.34
C LEU A 382 -30.90 22.03 13.15
N GLN A 383 -30.57 20.74 13.19
CA GLN A 383 -31.55 19.65 13.01
C GLN A 383 -32.45 19.46 14.23
N TYR A 384 -31.95 19.66 15.45
CA TYR A 384 -32.73 19.53 16.67
C TYR A 384 -33.89 20.50 16.81
N TRP A 385 -33.82 21.62 16.08
CA TRP A 385 -34.87 22.65 16.17
C TRP A 385 -36.26 22.09 15.83
N ASP A 386 -36.41 21.45 14.68
CA ASP A 386 -37.71 20.92 14.22
C ASP A 386 -37.66 19.45 13.74
N ASP A 387 -36.55 18.71 13.95
CA ASP A 387 -36.27 17.38 13.40
C ASP A 387 -36.31 17.39 11.86
N LEU A 388 -35.69 18.40 11.26
CA LEU A 388 -35.61 18.58 9.82
C LEU A 388 -34.17 18.44 9.31
N GLN A 389 -34.00 17.89 8.10
CA GLN A 389 -32.70 17.82 7.42
C GLN A 389 -32.36 19.22 6.88
N THR A 390 -31.71 20.03 7.72
CA THR A 390 -31.20 21.34 7.35
C THR A 390 -29.75 21.53 7.71
N GLN A 391 -29.02 22.25 6.87
CA GLN A 391 -27.64 22.66 7.07
C GLN A 391 -27.45 24.18 6.83
N THR A 392 -28.56 24.93 6.73
CA THR A 392 -28.52 26.37 6.48
C THR A 392 -28.75 27.11 7.79
N LEU A 393 -27.96 28.14 8.03
CA LEU A 393 -28.10 29.00 9.20
C LEU A 393 -29.43 29.71 9.20
N PRO A 394 -30.11 29.86 10.36
CA PRO A 394 -31.41 30.56 10.46
C PRO A 394 -31.23 32.04 10.14
N GLN A 395 -32.28 32.64 9.59
CA GLN A 395 -32.32 34.07 9.31
C GLN A 395 -32.99 34.87 10.45
N ASP A 396 -33.84 34.21 11.25
CA ASP A 396 -34.52 34.81 12.39
C ASP A 396 -33.60 35.13 13.55
N GLY A 397 -33.63 36.33 14.08
CA GLY A 397 -32.73 36.79 15.13
C GLY A 397 -32.85 36.02 16.45
N VAL A 398 -34.05 35.54 16.80
CA VAL A 398 -34.29 34.76 18.02
C VAL A 398 -33.65 33.35 17.85
N GLN A 399 -33.86 32.75 16.70
CA GLN A 399 -33.27 31.45 16.41
C GLN A 399 -31.74 31.52 16.33
N ARG A 400 -31.16 32.60 15.75
CA ARG A 400 -29.72 32.86 15.74
C ARG A 400 -29.13 32.91 17.15
N GLN A 401 -29.80 33.65 18.05
CA GLN A 401 -29.35 33.77 19.43
C GLN A 401 -29.42 32.41 20.15
N LEU A 402 -30.51 31.68 20.03
CA LEU A 402 -30.67 30.35 20.63
C LEU A 402 -29.66 29.35 20.06
N LEU A 403 -29.31 29.43 18.77
CA LEU A 403 -28.27 28.61 18.15
C LEU A 403 -26.91 28.90 18.77
N ALA A 404 -26.54 30.19 18.87
CA ALA A 404 -25.28 30.61 19.50
C ALA A 404 -25.18 30.13 20.95
N GLU A 405 -26.24 30.31 21.75
CA GLU A 405 -26.33 29.81 23.12
C GLU A 405 -26.12 28.27 23.19
N SER A 406 -26.76 27.52 22.30
CA SER A 406 -26.66 26.05 22.24
C SER A 406 -25.26 25.56 21.83
N MET A 407 -24.47 26.42 21.19
CA MET A 407 -23.06 26.18 20.82
C MET A 407 -22.09 26.72 21.88
N GLY A 408 -22.60 27.28 23.01
CA GLY A 408 -21.79 27.77 24.11
C GLY A 408 -21.25 29.20 23.96
N TYR A 409 -21.81 29.98 23.03
CA TYR A 409 -21.44 31.37 22.79
C TYR A 409 -22.40 32.33 23.46
N THR A 410 -21.95 33.51 23.85
CA THR A 410 -22.76 34.54 24.51
C THR A 410 -23.75 35.22 23.55
N ASP A 411 -23.35 35.38 22.30
CA ASP A 411 -24.12 36.05 21.27
C ASP A 411 -23.80 35.46 19.88
N TYR A 412 -24.60 35.85 18.89
CA TYR A 412 -24.48 35.35 17.52
C TYR A 412 -23.21 35.87 16.80
N GLU A 413 -22.74 37.08 17.15
CA GLU A 413 -21.54 37.65 16.53
C GLU A 413 -20.30 36.82 16.90
N ALA A 414 -20.09 36.52 18.19
CA ALA A 414 -19.01 35.66 18.66
C ALA A 414 -19.08 34.24 18.08
N PHE A 415 -20.28 33.69 17.94
CA PHE A 415 -20.52 32.42 17.28
C PHE A 415 -20.14 32.49 15.80
N SER A 416 -20.55 33.52 15.08
CA SER A 416 -20.24 33.71 13.66
C SER A 416 -18.75 33.84 13.40
N ASP A 417 -18.05 34.57 14.26
CA ASP A 417 -16.57 34.67 14.19
C ASP A 417 -15.89 33.30 14.37
N GLY A 418 -16.32 32.53 15.36
CA GLY A 418 -15.83 31.16 15.59
C GLY A 418 -16.10 30.24 14.40
N LEU A 419 -17.30 30.29 13.83
CA LEU A 419 -17.67 29.51 12.63
C LEU A 419 -16.78 29.90 11.44
N ASN A 420 -16.61 31.20 11.19
CA ASN A 420 -15.80 31.71 10.09
C ASN A 420 -14.31 31.34 10.25
N ALA A 421 -13.79 31.33 11.48
CA ALA A 421 -12.43 30.88 11.75
C ALA A 421 -12.23 29.38 11.39
N HIS A 422 -13.15 28.52 11.80
CA HIS A 422 -13.10 27.10 11.41
C HIS A 422 -13.22 26.89 9.89
N ARG A 423 -14.14 27.59 9.25
CA ARG A 423 -14.32 27.52 7.80
C ARG A 423 -13.09 28.02 7.03
N ALA A 424 -12.50 29.12 7.47
CA ALA A 424 -11.27 29.65 6.88
C ALA A 424 -10.09 28.65 7.01
N ALA A 425 -9.94 28.04 8.18
CA ALA A 425 -8.93 27.01 8.42
C ALA A 425 -9.11 25.79 7.50
N VAL A 426 -10.36 25.29 7.37
CA VAL A 426 -10.65 24.16 6.46
C VAL A 426 -10.36 24.56 5.01
N THR A 427 -10.77 25.76 4.58
CA THR A 427 -10.49 26.23 3.21
C THR A 427 -9.00 26.31 2.93
N ALA A 428 -8.22 26.85 3.88
CA ALA A 428 -6.77 26.95 3.73
C ALA A 428 -6.10 25.57 3.61
N GLU A 429 -6.46 24.62 4.47
CA GLU A 429 -5.93 23.25 4.39
C GLU A 429 -6.39 22.51 3.11
N PHE A 430 -7.63 22.73 2.72
CA PHE A 430 -8.19 22.15 1.51
C PHE A 430 -7.47 22.69 0.26
N ASP A 431 -7.29 24.01 0.18
CA ASP A 431 -6.60 24.65 -0.93
C ASP A 431 -5.10 24.24 -0.94
N ASN A 432 -4.43 24.12 0.22
CA ASN A 432 -3.07 23.60 0.31
C ASN A 432 -2.94 22.17 -0.23
N ILE A 433 -3.89 21.29 0.10
CA ILE A 433 -3.87 19.87 -0.32
C ILE A 433 -4.23 19.72 -1.81
N LEU A 434 -5.15 20.56 -2.31
CA LEU A 434 -5.69 20.45 -3.66
C LEU A 434 -5.23 21.56 -4.61
N SER A 435 -4.39 22.51 -4.16
CA SER A 435 -3.83 23.55 -5.03
C SER A 435 -3.12 22.91 -6.21
N GLU A 436 -3.26 23.52 -7.35
CA GLU A 436 -2.33 23.26 -8.46
C GLU A 436 -0.97 23.78 -8.01
N PRO A 437 0.12 23.04 -8.28
CA PRO A 437 1.45 23.59 -8.03
C PRO A 437 1.51 24.99 -8.67
N GLU A 438 1.90 26.00 -7.90
CA GLU A 438 2.11 27.32 -8.47
C GLU A 438 2.99 27.20 -9.71
N GLU A 439 2.66 27.93 -10.77
CA GLU A 439 3.44 27.99 -12.01
C GLU A 439 4.89 28.34 -11.66
N GLN A 440 5.70 27.28 -11.51
CA GLN A 440 7.10 27.37 -11.10
C GLN A 440 8.01 27.55 -12.32
N PRO A 441 9.32 27.79 -12.15
CA PRO A 441 10.28 28.34 -13.13
C PRO A 441 10.45 27.55 -14.43
N ALA A 442 9.66 26.54 -14.70
CA ALA A 442 9.51 25.88 -15.98
C ALA A 442 9.15 26.86 -17.14
N ALA A 443 8.68 28.05 -16.81
CA ALA A 443 8.48 29.13 -17.77
C ALA A 443 9.72 29.42 -18.63
N ARG A 444 10.94 29.17 -18.13
CA ARG A 444 12.20 29.33 -18.86
C ARG A 444 12.27 28.46 -20.12
N PHE A 445 11.75 27.24 -20.07
CA PHE A 445 11.78 26.28 -21.17
C PHE A 445 10.43 26.08 -21.86
N ALA A 446 9.42 26.87 -21.50
CA ALA A 446 8.06 26.70 -22.02
C ALA A 446 7.99 26.90 -23.55
N ALA A 447 8.78 27.81 -24.11
CA ALA A 447 8.85 28.06 -25.57
C ALA A 447 9.62 26.97 -26.31
N LEU A 448 10.54 26.28 -25.69
CA LEU A 448 11.40 25.29 -26.33
C LEU A 448 10.65 24.03 -26.79
N TRP A 449 9.71 23.51 -25.98
CA TRP A 449 9.02 22.26 -26.31
C TRP A 449 8.03 22.38 -27.50
N PRO A 450 7.19 23.43 -27.59
CA PRO A 450 6.31 23.61 -28.74
C PRO A 450 7.05 23.65 -30.08
N GLU A 451 8.23 24.26 -30.10
CA GLU A 451 9.01 24.46 -31.35
C GLU A 451 10.51 24.37 -31.03
N PRO A 452 11.10 23.15 -30.93
CA PRO A 452 12.53 22.99 -30.73
C PRO A 452 13.30 23.50 -31.97
N ALA A 453 13.96 24.61 -31.82
CA ALA A 453 14.67 25.30 -32.92
C ALA A 453 16.06 25.78 -32.47
N GLU A 454 16.89 26.13 -33.48
CA GLU A 454 18.28 26.61 -33.26
C GLU A 454 18.34 27.90 -32.42
N GLU A 455 17.29 28.71 -32.41
CA GLU A 455 17.20 29.93 -31.58
C GLU A 455 17.29 29.64 -30.06
N HIS A 456 16.99 28.43 -29.63
CA HIS A 456 17.06 28.01 -28.21
C HIS A 456 18.46 27.50 -27.81
N ILE A 457 19.42 27.40 -28.74
CA ILE A 457 20.77 26.90 -28.45
C ILE A 457 21.46 27.72 -27.35
N PRO A 458 21.43 29.07 -27.32
CA PRO A 458 22.07 29.84 -26.25
C PRO A 458 21.46 29.59 -24.88
N LEU A 459 20.14 29.38 -24.80
CA LEU A 459 19.42 29.05 -23.57
C LEU A 459 19.84 27.68 -23.01
N LEU A 460 19.98 26.70 -23.88
CA LEU A 460 20.39 25.35 -23.52
C LEU A 460 21.86 25.28 -23.11
N GLN A 461 22.75 25.99 -23.80
CA GLN A 461 24.16 26.09 -23.43
C GLN A 461 24.32 26.73 -22.04
N GLN A 462 23.59 27.81 -21.76
CA GLN A 462 23.58 28.45 -20.43
C GLN A 462 23.08 27.50 -19.32
N ALA A 463 22.22 26.56 -19.67
CA ALA A 463 21.69 25.54 -18.75
C ALA A 463 22.56 24.26 -18.68
N GLY A 464 23.73 24.23 -19.36
CA GLY A 464 24.69 23.14 -19.27
C GLY A 464 24.42 21.95 -20.20
N PHE A 465 23.51 22.11 -21.20
CA PHE A 465 23.23 21.06 -22.17
C PHE A 465 24.21 21.09 -23.35
N GLU A 466 24.43 19.93 -23.99
CA GLU A 466 24.90 19.83 -25.37
C GLU A 466 23.76 20.28 -26.29
N ALA A 467 23.71 21.58 -26.54
CA ALA A 467 22.52 22.26 -27.05
C ALA A 467 22.02 21.73 -28.38
N GLU A 468 22.94 21.55 -29.36
CA GLU A 468 22.58 21.05 -30.71
C GLU A 468 22.00 19.63 -30.66
N ASP A 469 22.60 18.74 -29.87
CA ASP A 469 22.08 17.37 -29.66
C ASP A 469 20.73 17.39 -28.98
N THR A 470 20.57 18.25 -27.96
CA THR A 470 19.35 18.42 -27.23
C THR A 470 18.19 18.90 -28.11
N VAL A 471 18.38 19.94 -28.93
CA VAL A 471 17.38 20.41 -29.90
C VAL A 471 16.98 19.30 -30.87
N ARG A 472 17.95 18.59 -31.44
CA ARG A 472 17.71 17.47 -32.35
C ARG A 472 16.88 16.36 -31.68
N ARG A 473 17.18 15.98 -30.43
CA ARG A 473 16.47 14.96 -29.68
C ARG A 473 15.03 15.37 -29.34
N LEU A 474 14.82 16.59 -28.89
CA LEU A 474 13.48 17.11 -28.60
C LEU A 474 12.64 17.19 -29.88
N HIS A 475 13.21 17.60 -30.97
CA HIS A 475 12.55 17.60 -32.27
C HIS A 475 12.18 16.18 -32.73
N ALA A 476 13.10 15.21 -32.60
CA ALA A 476 12.85 13.82 -32.94
C ALA A 476 11.74 13.21 -32.04
N LEU A 477 11.75 13.48 -30.74
CA LEU A 477 10.74 13.04 -29.81
C LEU A 477 9.34 13.55 -30.21
N ARG A 478 9.23 14.84 -30.53
CA ARG A 478 7.97 15.46 -30.94
C ARG A 478 7.45 14.89 -32.26
N GLN A 479 8.36 14.45 -33.15
CA GLN A 479 8.01 13.81 -34.42
C GLN A 479 7.79 12.31 -34.32
N SER A 480 8.10 11.69 -33.14
CA SER A 480 8.01 10.25 -32.96
C SER A 480 6.56 9.75 -33.11
N THR A 481 6.42 8.54 -33.65
CA THR A 481 5.12 7.88 -33.76
C THR A 481 4.46 7.73 -32.38
N ARG A 482 5.26 7.54 -31.33
CA ARG A 482 4.76 7.43 -29.94
C ARG A 482 4.07 8.70 -29.49
N TYR A 483 4.70 9.85 -29.62
CA TYR A 483 4.11 11.12 -29.25
C TYR A 483 2.84 11.43 -30.07
N ARG A 484 2.90 11.25 -31.40
CA ARG A 484 1.77 11.53 -32.29
C ARG A 484 0.56 10.61 -32.06
N SER A 485 0.77 9.42 -31.51
CA SER A 485 -0.30 8.46 -31.18
C SER A 485 -0.84 8.59 -29.76
N LEU A 486 -0.44 9.62 -29.03
CA LEU A 486 -0.93 9.84 -27.67
C LEU A 486 -2.44 10.13 -27.67
N SER A 487 -3.12 9.65 -26.62
CA SER A 487 -4.54 9.92 -26.44
C SER A 487 -4.79 11.40 -26.19
N PRO A 488 -6.01 11.93 -26.50
CA PRO A 488 -6.39 13.31 -26.18
C PRO A 488 -6.24 13.68 -24.69
N ARG A 489 -6.15 12.69 -23.81
CA ARG A 489 -5.88 12.90 -22.36
C ARG A 489 -4.40 12.92 -22.02
N SER A 490 -3.58 12.16 -22.74
CA SER A 490 -2.14 12.06 -22.47
C SER A 490 -1.34 13.20 -23.11
N GLN A 491 -1.71 13.64 -24.30
CA GLN A 491 -0.92 14.63 -25.05
C GLN A 491 -0.81 15.99 -24.35
N PRO A 492 -1.89 16.61 -23.82
CA PRO A 492 -1.76 17.87 -23.08
C PRO A 492 -0.91 17.75 -21.82
N ARG A 493 -0.98 16.60 -21.14
CA ARG A 493 -0.16 16.33 -19.94
C ARG A 493 1.30 16.18 -20.29
N PHE A 494 1.58 15.48 -21.38
CA PHE A 494 2.94 15.33 -21.90
C PHE A 494 3.53 16.71 -22.25
N ASP A 495 2.76 17.55 -22.92
CA ASP A 495 3.19 18.90 -23.32
C ASP A 495 3.42 19.81 -22.10
N ALA A 496 2.58 19.73 -21.09
CA ALA A 496 2.73 20.49 -19.84
C ALA A 496 3.93 20.00 -18.99
N LEU A 497 4.27 18.70 -19.07
CA LEU A 497 5.35 18.10 -18.32
C LEU A 497 6.74 18.37 -18.92
N MET A 498 6.84 18.51 -20.23
CA MET A 498 8.13 18.65 -20.93
C MET A 498 8.98 19.84 -20.44
N PRO A 499 8.45 21.06 -20.26
CA PRO A 499 9.23 22.17 -19.71
C PRO A 499 9.77 21.86 -18.30
N GLN A 500 9.01 21.16 -17.46
CA GLN A 500 9.43 20.75 -16.13
C GLN A 500 10.52 19.67 -16.17
N ILE A 501 10.43 18.73 -17.10
CA ILE A 501 11.47 17.71 -17.34
C ILE A 501 12.78 18.35 -17.79
N ILE A 502 12.72 19.32 -18.70
CA ILE A 502 13.91 20.02 -19.17
C ILE A 502 14.54 20.81 -18.03
N GLN A 503 13.72 21.47 -17.19
CA GLN A 503 14.21 22.18 -16.00
C GLN A 503 14.83 21.21 -14.99
N ALA A 504 14.15 20.12 -14.66
CA ALA A 504 14.65 19.11 -13.73
C ALA A 504 15.98 18.50 -14.20
N ALA A 505 16.14 18.28 -15.51
CA ALA A 505 17.40 17.83 -16.09
C ALA A 505 18.50 18.90 -16.00
N ALA A 506 18.15 20.18 -16.27
CA ALA A 506 19.08 21.32 -16.17
C ALA A 506 19.67 21.48 -14.76
N ASP A 507 18.89 21.13 -13.74
CA ASP A 507 19.28 21.26 -12.33
C ASP A 507 20.20 20.11 -11.86
N THR A 508 20.51 19.13 -12.72
CA THR A 508 21.39 18.00 -12.40
C THR A 508 22.84 18.22 -12.88
N ARG A 509 23.75 17.36 -12.43
CA ARG A 509 25.18 17.41 -12.81
C ARG A 509 25.44 17.03 -14.27
N ARG A 510 24.54 16.29 -14.92
CA ARG A 510 24.67 15.79 -16.29
C ARG A 510 23.38 16.07 -17.09
N PRO A 511 23.11 17.33 -17.42
CA PRO A 511 21.83 17.73 -18.00
C PRO A 511 21.43 16.95 -19.26
N THR A 512 22.35 16.78 -20.21
CA THR A 512 22.06 16.12 -21.49
C THR A 512 21.73 14.64 -21.33
N GLU A 513 22.51 13.91 -20.55
CA GLU A 513 22.27 12.49 -20.27
C GLU A 513 20.98 12.30 -19.47
N THR A 514 20.77 13.16 -18.46
CA THR A 514 19.57 13.11 -17.63
C THR A 514 18.31 13.35 -18.46
N LEU A 515 18.32 14.35 -19.35
CA LEU A 515 17.22 14.61 -20.26
C LEU A 515 16.97 13.42 -21.19
N SER A 516 18.02 12.81 -21.72
CA SER A 516 17.92 11.62 -22.57
C SER A 516 17.25 10.45 -21.82
N ARG A 517 17.61 10.21 -20.57
CA ARG A 517 17.06 9.15 -19.73
C ARG A 517 15.60 9.43 -19.34
N LEU A 518 15.30 10.68 -18.96
CA LEU A 518 13.94 11.12 -18.62
C LEU A 518 12.99 11.05 -19.82
N THR A 519 13.44 11.48 -21.00
CA THR A 519 12.62 11.40 -22.22
C THR A 519 12.37 9.97 -22.65
N GLY A 520 13.35 9.08 -22.56
CA GLY A 520 13.18 7.64 -22.78
C GLY A 520 12.20 7.01 -21.80
N PHE A 521 12.27 7.39 -20.53
CA PHE A 521 11.30 6.97 -19.51
C PHE A 521 9.90 7.49 -19.84
N LEU A 522 9.79 8.78 -20.19
CA LEU A 522 8.51 9.41 -20.53
C LEU A 522 7.84 8.72 -21.74
N GLU A 523 8.61 8.34 -22.75
CA GLU A 523 8.09 7.56 -23.88
C GLU A 523 7.49 6.23 -23.43
N THR A 524 8.10 5.57 -22.47
CA THR A 524 7.62 4.28 -21.94
C THR A 524 6.30 4.43 -21.18
N VAL A 525 6.15 5.49 -20.37
CA VAL A 525 4.96 5.71 -19.54
C VAL A 525 3.87 6.52 -20.22
N SER A 526 4.13 7.13 -21.39
CA SER A 526 3.26 8.08 -22.07
C SER A 526 1.85 7.55 -22.40
N ARG A 527 1.71 6.23 -22.61
CA ARG A 527 0.40 5.58 -22.84
C ARG A 527 -0.43 5.42 -21.58
N ARG A 528 0.14 5.67 -20.39
CA ARG A 528 -0.54 5.57 -19.10
C ARG A 528 -0.71 6.96 -18.50
N PRO A 529 -1.87 7.62 -18.69
CA PRO A 529 -2.08 9.01 -18.26
C PRO A 529 -1.85 9.25 -16.77
N SER A 530 -1.94 8.21 -15.94
CA SER A 530 -1.72 8.28 -14.50
C SER A 530 -0.28 8.61 -14.12
N TYR A 531 0.72 8.10 -14.86
CA TYR A 531 2.13 8.41 -14.57
C TYR A 531 2.49 9.84 -14.99
N LEU A 532 1.91 10.33 -16.10
CA LEU A 532 2.09 11.72 -16.52
C LEU A 532 1.47 12.67 -15.50
N ALA A 533 0.26 12.36 -15.02
CA ALA A 533 -0.39 13.13 -13.95
C ALA A 533 0.44 13.12 -12.67
N PHE A 534 1.00 11.96 -12.28
CA PHE A 534 1.87 11.86 -11.11
C PHE A 534 3.06 12.83 -11.17
N LEU A 535 3.81 12.81 -12.28
CA LEU A 535 4.99 13.64 -12.42
C LEU A 535 4.66 15.14 -12.47
N LEU A 536 3.49 15.50 -13.01
CA LEU A 536 2.99 16.88 -13.00
C LEU A 536 2.61 17.36 -11.61
N GLU A 537 1.94 16.50 -10.83
CA GLU A 537 1.41 16.82 -9.50
C GLU A 537 2.49 16.84 -8.42
N TYR A 538 3.61 16.16 -8.64
CA TYR A 538 4.70 16.05 -7.66
C TYR A 538 6.04 16.48 -8.26
N PRO A 539 6.27 17.81 -8.45
CA PRO A 539 7.52 18.34 -9.00
C PRO A 539 8.76 17.94 -8.20
N ASN A 540 8.63 17.83 -6.87
CA ASN A 540 9.71 17.37 -6.01
C ASN A 540 10.12 15.93 -6.32
N GLU A 541 9.16 15.06 -6.63
CA GLU A 541 9.45 13.68 -7.02
C GLU A 541 10.02 13.61 -8.44
N LEU A 542 9.58 14.47 -9.35
CA LEU A 542 10.21 14.62 -10.67
C LEU A 542 11.69 15.01 -10.52
N ASN A 543 12.00 16.00 -9.68
CA ASN A 543 13.38 16.41 -9.41
C ASN A 543 14.20 15.26 -8.79
N ARG A 544 13.60 14.50 -7.90
CA ARG A 544 14.22 13.30 -7.32
C ARG A 544 14.48 12.22 -8.35
N VAL A 545 13.53 11.95 -9.24
CA VAL A 545 13.72 11.04 -10.39
C VAL A 545 14.84 11.52 -11.28
N ALA A 546 14.89 12.83 -11.61
CA ALA A 546 15.95 13.43 -12.42
C ALA A 546 17.33 13.24 -11.77
N GLU A 547 17.44 13.50 -10.46
CA GLU A 547 18.69 13.32 -9.71
C GLU A 547 19.12 11.84 -9.69
N LEU A 548 18.21 10.90 -9.42
CA LEU A 548 18.50 9.46 -9.47
C LEU A 548 18.96 9.02 -10.87
N MET A 549 18.27 9.48 -11.90
CA MET A 549 18.63 9.18 -13.30
C MET A 549 19.94 9.86 -13.73
N SER A 550 20.28 11.01 -13.16
CA SER A 550 21.58 11.67 -13.37
C SER A 550 22.73 10.83 -12.80
N GLN A 551 22.51 10.23 -11.63
CA GLN A 551 23.52 9.44 -10.91
C GLN A 551 23.66 8.02 -11.48
N SER A 552 22.59 7.43 -12.04
CA SER A 552 22.53 6.02 -12.39
C SER A 552 21.79 5.73 -13.69
N ALA A 553 22.50 5.24 -14.72
CA ALA A 553 21.88 4.69 -15.91
C ALA A 553 21.12 3.39 -15.61
N TRP A 554 21.62 2.59 -14.67
CA TRP A 554 20.94 1.36 -14.24
C TRP A 554 19.56 1.66 -13.65
N ILE A 555 19.45 2.66 -12.74
CA ILE A 555 18.16 3.08 -12.19
C ILE A 555 17.23 3.62 -13.30
N ALA A 556 17.77 4.39 -14.24
CA ALA A 556 16.98 4.89 -15.35
C ALA A 556 16.40 3.75 -16.20
N ALA A 557 17.23 2.76 -16.57
CA ALA A 557 16.80 1.57 -17.30
C ALA A 557 15.80 0.72 -16.46
N TYR A 558 16.06 0.58 -15.18
CA TYR A 558 15.21 -0.20 -14.27
C TYR A 558 13.80 0.42 -14.10
N LEU A 559 13.71 1.74 -13.95
CA LEU A 559 12.44 2.46 -13.93
C LEU A 559 11.71 2.39 -15.28
N GLN A 560 12.44 2.40 -16.41
CA GLN A 560 11.82 2.21 -17.72
C GLN A 560 11.22 0.82 -17.88
N GLN A 561 11.88 -0.21 -17.37
CA GLN A 561 11.38 -1.59 -17.37
C GLN A 561 10.22 -1.79 -16.38
N HIS A 562 10.28 -1.13 -15.22
CA HIS A 562 9.35 -1.27 -14.11
C HIS A 562 8.78 0.08 -13.66
N PRO A 563 7.94 0.75 -14.48
CA PRO A 563 7.42 2.10 -14.16
C PRO A 563 6.61 2.17 -12.86
N ILE A 564 6.07 1.03 -12.42
CA ILE A 564 5.34 0.91 -11.15
C ILE A 564 6.18 1.30 -9.93
N LEU A 565 7.51 1.27 -10.05
CA LEU A 565 8.44 1.65 -8.99
C LEU A 565 8.46 3.16 -8.70
N LEU A 566 7.86 3.99 -9.56
CA LEU A 566 7.60 5.39 -9.22
C LEU A 566 6.80 5.54 -7.93
N ASP A 567 5.92 4.59 -7.68
CA ASP A 567 5.13 4.58 -6.45
C ASP A 567 5.99 4.43 -5.19
N GLU A 568 7.18 3.81 -5.32
CA GLU A 568 8.12 3.65 -4.22
C GLU A 568 8.75 4.97 -3.77
N LEU A 569 8.86 5.95 -4.67
CA LEU A 569 9.42 7.27 -4.38
C LEU A 569 8.61 8.02 -3.32
N LEU A 570 7.30 7.77 -3.26
CA LEU A 570 6.39 8.36 -2.27
C LEU A 570 6.43 7.65 -0.90
N SER A 571 7.18 6.57 -0.79
CA SER A 571 7.29 5.84 0.46
C SER A 571 8.30 6.50 1.39
N ALA A 572 7.90 6.76 2.64
CA ALA A 572 8.80 7.21 3.70
C ALA A 572 9.94 6.20 3.99
N GLN A 573 9.77 4.94 3.56
CA GLN A 573 10.77 3.89 3.72
C GLN A 573 12.01 4.06 2.81
N LEU A 574 11.95 4.96 1.82
CA LEU A 574 13.10 5.24 0.95
C LEU A 574 14.24 5.98 1.64
N THR A 575 13.99 6.58 2.79
CA THR A 575 14.93 7.60 3.26
C THR A 575 15.89 7.16 4.33
N ASP A 576 15.64 6.13 5.19
CA ASP A 576 16.61 5.89 6.28
C ASP A 576 16.60 4.51 7.00
N ASN A 577 15.69 3.60 6.73
CA ASN A 577 15.57 2.41 7.55
C ASN A 577 16.05 1.13 6.84
N ARG A 578 16.83 0.33 7.55
CA ARG A 578 17.06 -1.06 7.15
C ARG A 578 15.71 -1.77 7.03
N PRO A 579 15.50 -2.64 6.00
CA PRO A 579 14.26 -3.36 5.86
C PRO A 579 13.94 -4.20 7.11
N ASP A 580 12.71 -4.10 7.61
CA ASP A 580 12.18 -5.03 8.61
C ASP A 580 11.73 -6.31 7.90
N TRP A 581 12.67 -7.23 7.67
CA TRP A 581 12.41 -8.45 6.91
C TRP A 581 11.33 -9.34 7.53
N PRO A 582 11.23 -9.54 8.86
CA PRO A 582 10.13 -10.29 9.46
C PRO A 582 8.74 -9.73 9.12
N GLN A 583 8.59 -8.41 9.21
CA GLN A 583 7.34 -7.74 8.81
C GLN A 583 7.10 -7.91 7.31
N GLN A 584 8.11 -7.67 6.47
CA GLN A 584 8.01 -7.78 5.02
C GLN A 584 7.66 -9.19 4.55
N GLN A 585 8.20 -10.22 5.20
CA GLN A 585 7.85 -11.63 4.95
C GLN A 585 6.39 -11.91 5.29
N THR A 586 5.88 -11.38 6.40
CA THR A 586 4.48 -11.54 6.80
C THR A 586 3.54 -10.88 5.79
N GLU A 587 3.88 -9.67 5.34
CA GLU A 587 3.13 -8.94 4.32
C GLU A 587 3.12 -9.68 2.97
N LEU A 588 4.28 -10.21 2.56
CA LEU A 588 4.41 -11.01 1.33
C LEU A 588 3.59 -12.30 1.41
N ALA A 589 3.67 -13.02 2.53
CA ALA A 589 2.88 -14.25 2.72
C ALA A 589 1.37 -13.98 2.65
N ALA A 590 0.90 -12.91 3.28
CA ALA A 590 -0.50 -12.49 3.19
C ALA A 590 -0.91 -12.10 1.77
N ALA A 591 -0.03 -11.41 1.02
CA ALA A 591 -0.29 -11.05 -0.37
C ALA A 591 -0.36 -12.27 -1.29
N LEU A 592 0.53 -13.26 -1.09
CA LEU A 592 0.55 -14.50 -1.85
C LEU A 592 -0.66 -15.40 -1.53
N ALA A 593 -1.11 -15.43 -0.29
CA ALA A 593 -2.31 -16.15 0.12
C ALA A 593 -3.60 -15.59 -0.51
N ALA A 594 -3.60 -14.29 -0.82
CA ALA A 594 -4.71 -13.59 -1.47
C ALA A 594 -4.73 -13.76 -3.01
N CYS A 595 -3.74 -14.44 -3.59
CA CYS A 595 -3.68 -14.67 -5.05
C CYS A 595 -4.40 -15.96 -5.42
N ASP A 596 -5.28 -15.89 -6.43
CA ASP A 596 -6.13 -17.00 -6.86
C ASP A 596 -5.38 -18.00 -7.75
N ASP A 597 -4.38 -17.57 -8.52
CA ASP A 597 -3.68 -18.39 -9.50
C ASP A 597 -2.14 -18.28 -9.39
N ALA A 598 -1.45 -19.12 -10.18
CA ALA A 598 0.00 -19.20 -10.19
C ALA A 598 0.66 -17.94 -10.78
N GLU A 599 0.08 -17.35 -11.82
CA GLU A 599 0.63 -16.16 -12.48
C GLU A 599 0.57 -14.95 -11.56
N ALA A 600 -0.55 -14.75 -10.87
CA ALA A 600 -0.71 -13.70 -9.87
C ALA A 600 0.30 -13.83 -8.72
N LYS A 601 0.61 -15.08 -8.28
CA LYS A 601 1.65 -15.33 -7.28
C LYS A 601 3.04 -15.00 -7.80
N MET A 602 3.35 -15.41 -9.03
CA MET A 602 4.62 -15.10 -9.69
C MET A 602 4.80 -13.57 -9.83
N ASP A 603 3.77 -12.84 -10.23
CA ASP A 603 3.80 -11.38 -10.35
C ASP A 603 3.97 -10.71 -8.98
N THR A 604 3.32 -11.23 -7.94
CA THR A 604 3.46 -10.71 -6.57
C THR A 604 4.90 -10.85 -6.08
N LEU A 605 5.55 -11.98 -6.32
CA LEU A 605 6.97 -12.18 -5.99
C LEU A 605 7.88 -11.20 -6.75
N ARG A 606 7.63 -10.98 -8.05
CA ARG A 606 8.39 -10.04 -8.88
C ARG A 606 8.23 -8.60 -8.43
N HIS A 607 7.02 -8.19 -8.14
CA HIS A 607 6.77 -6.84 -7.60
C HIS A 607 7.47 -6.62 -6.26
N PHE A 608 7.43 -7.61 -5.37
CA PHE A 608 8.15 -7.55 -4.10
C PHE A 608 9.66 -7.44 -4.32
N HIS A 609 10.24 -8.31 -5.17
CA HIS A 609 11.65 -8.29 -5.51
C HIS A 609 12.07 -6.94 -6.09
N HIS A 610 11.36 -6.43 -7.12
CA HIS A 610 11.71 -5.19 -7.79
C HIS A 610 11.59 -3.98 -6.86
N ALA A 611 10.57 -3.93 -6.02
CA ALA A 611 10.40 -2.84 -5.07
C ALA A 611 11.55 -2.78 -4.06
N HIS A 612 11.94 -3.92 -3.47
CA HIS A 612 13.05 -3.96 -2.52
C HIS A 612 14.41 -3.72 -3.17
N THR A 613 14.66 -4.28 -4.35
CA THR A 613 15.89 -4.03 -5.13
C THR A 613 16.03 -2.53 -5.44
N PHE A 614 14.95 -1.88 -5.87
CA PHE A 614 14.95 -0.44 -6.14
C PHE A 614 15.22 0.39 -4.89
N ARG A 615 14.57 0.07 -3.77
CA ARG A 615 14.80 0.75 -2.48
C ARG A 615 16.27 0.63 -2.04
N LEU A 616 16.83 -0.57 -2.13
CA LEU A 616 18.24 -0.81 -1.79
C LEU A 616 19.18 -0.02 -2.70
N ALA A 617 18.92 0.04 -4.01
CA ALA A 617 19.72 0.80 -4.95
C ALA A 617 19.68 2.33 -4.67
N VAL A 618 18.51 2.87 -4.33
CA VAL A 618 18.39 4.29 -3.94
C VAL A 618 19.15 4.59 -2.65
N GLN A 619 19.11 3.67 -1.68
CA GLN A 619 19.86 3.82 -0.42
C GLN A 619 21.38 3.70 -0.63
N ASP A 620 21.83 2.79 -1.50
CA ASP A 620 23.22 2.63 -1.88
C ASP A 620 23.76 3.90 -2.59
N LEU A 621 22.99 4.48 -3.51
CA LEU A 621 23.34 5.76 -4.15
C LEU A 621 23.49 6.92 -3.14
N SER A 622 22.82 6.86 -2.01
CA SER A 622 22.97 7.86 -0.96
C SER A 622 24.34 7.83 -0.27
N GLY A 623 25.16 6.76 -0.50
CA GLY A 623 26.48 6.57 0.07
C GLY A 623 26.51 6.26 1.58
N ARG A 624 25.35 5.95 2.17
CA ARG A 624 25.24 5.69 3.63
C ARG A 624 25.53 4.24 4.00
N TRP A 625 25.51 3.34 3.05
CA TRP A 625 25.68 1.91 3.26
C TRP A 625 27.03 1.43 2.76
N THR A 626 27.65 0.47 3.48
CA THR A 626 28.82 -0.24 3.00
C THR A 626 28.43 -1.30 1.99
N VAL A 627 29.34 -1.68 1.12
CA VAL A 627 29.09 -2.72 0.09
C VAL A 627 28.69 -4.05 0.71
N GLU A 628 29.22 -4.38 1.91
CA GLU A 628 28.82 -5.57 2.66
C GLU A 628 27.37 -5.47 3.11
N ALA A 629 26.96 -4.32 3.66
CA ALA A 629 25.60 -4.12 4.12
C ALA A 629 24.58 -4.25 2.96
N VAL A 630 24.88 -3.67 1.80
CA VAL A 630 24.04 -3.81 0.60
C VAL A 630 23.96 -5.26 0.15
N SER A 631 25.10 -5.95 0.04
CA SER A 631 25.17 -7.35 -0.39
C SER A 631 24.44 -8.30 0.57
N ASP A 632 24.51 -8.05 1.88
CA ASP A 632 23.75 -8.80 2.88
C ASP A 632 22.25 -8.65 2.67
N GLN A 633 21.76 -7.42 2.40
CA GLN A 633 20.33 -7.19 2.16
C GLN A 633 19.85 -7.83 0.85
N LEU A 634 20.63 -7.74 -0.23
CA LEU A 634 20.33 -8.41 -1.49
C LEU A 634 20.29 -9.92 -1.34
N SER A 635 21.22 -10.49 -0.56
CA SER A 635 21.26 -11.93 -0.28
C SER A 635 20.06 -12.36 0.58
N HIS A 636 19.65 -11.54 1.54
CA HIS A 636 18.48 -11.81 2.36
C HIS A 636 17.18 -11.75 1.54
N LEU A 637 17.06 -10.78 0.63
CA LEU A 637 15.96 -10.71 -0.32
C LEU A 637 15.88 -11.98 -1.19
N ALA A 638 17.03 -12.47 -1.69
CA ALA A 638 17.09 -13.70 -2.46
C ALA A 638 16.65 -14.92 -1.63
N ASP A 639 17.08 -15.01 -0.36
CA ASP A 639 16.68 -16.09 0.55
C ASP A 639 15.16 -16.12 0.75
N ILE A 640 14.50 -14.95 0.93
CA ILE A 640 13.05 -14.84 1.07
C ILE A 640 12.35 -15.31 -0.20
N ILE A 641 12.78 -14.82 -1.36
CA ILE A 641 12.19 -15.18 -2.67
C ILE A 641 12.32 -16.67 -2.93
N LEU A 642 13.51 -17.27 -2.70
CA LEU A 642 13.74 -18.69 -2.87
C LEU A 642 12.83 -19.53 -1.97
N ASN A 643 12.69 -19.15 -0.70
CA ASN A 643 11.84 -19.86 0.25
C ASN A 643 10.35 -19.80 -0.15
N GLN A 644 9.85 -18.62 -0.50
CA GLN A 644 8.45 -18.47 -0.93
C GLN A 644 8.18 -19.20 -2.25
N THR A 645 9.12 -19.16 -3.18
CA THR A 645 9.01 -19.88 -4.44
C THR A 645 8.97 -21.39 -4.21
N LEU A 646 9.82 -21.94 -3.33
CA LEU A 646 9.83 -23.35 -2.97
C LEU A 646 8.48 -23.78 -2.38
N GLN A 647 7.97 -23.04 -1.40
CA GLN A 647 6.69 -23.35 -0.76
C GLN A 647 5.53 -23.38 -1.75
N HIS A 648 5.41 -22.36 -2.60
CA HIS A 648 4.28 -22.27 -3.55
C HIS A 648 4.41 -23.24 -4.72
N THR A 649 5.62 -23.49 -5.22
CA THR A 649 5.81 -24.48 -6.28
C THR A 649 5.51 -25.90 -5.77
N TRP A 650 5.89 -26.23 -4.54
CA TRP A 650 5.53 -27.50 -3.92
C TRP A 650 4.02 -27.65 -3.71
N GLN A 651 3.36 -26.64 -3.17
CA GLN A 651 1.91 -26.68 -2.98
C GLN A 651 1.14 -26.97 -4.27
N GLN A 652 1.65 -26.50 -5.40
CA GLN A 652 1.04 -26.69 -6.72
C GLN A 652 1.48 -27.98 -7.44
N MET A 653 2.30 -28.81 -6.84
CA MET A 653 2.71 -30.09 -7.45
C MET A 653 1.51 -31.05 -7.54
N PRO A 654 1.20 -31.60 -8.74
CA PRO A 654 0.00 -32.39 -8.96
C PRO A 654 0.00 -33.76 -8.26
N LYS A 655 1.19 -34.30 -7.96
CA LYS A 655 1.37 -35.60 -7.30
C LYS A 655 2.44 -35.47 -6.24
N LYS A 656 2.09 -34.96 -5.09
CA LYS A 656 2.96 -34.91 -3.92
C LYS A 656 2.60 -36.05 -2.96
N HIS A 657 3.61 -36.70 -2.42
CA HIS A 657 3.46 -37.83 -1.50
C HIS A 657 3.59 -37.42 -0.02
N ARG A 658 3.80 -36.11 0.25
CA ARG A 658 3.90 -35.55 1.58
C ARG A 658 3.48 -34.07 1.59
N ASP A 659 3.16 -33.54 2.74
CA ASP A 659 2.69 -32.16 2.88
C ASP A 659 3.83 -31.17 2.68
N GLU A 660 4.96 -31.36 3.35
CA GLU A 660 6.17 -30.54 3.24
C GLU A 660 7.24 -31.28 2.43
N PRO A 661 8.01 -30.58 1.54
CA PRO A 661 9.03 -31.23 0.74
C PRO A 661 10.28 -31.57 1.58
N ALA A 662 10.78 -32.80 1.49
CA ALA A 662 12.09 -33.16 1.99
C ALA A 662 13.17 -32.70 0.98
N PHE A 663 13.33 -31.41 0.85
CA PHE A 663 14.09 -30.74 -0.19
C PHE A 663 14.78 -29.49 0.37
N ALA A 664 15.98 -29.20 -0.09
CA ALA A 664 16.75 -28.04 0.30
C ALA A 664 17.39 -27.33 -0.89
N ILE A 665 17.49 -26.02 -0.81
CA ILE A 665 18.22 -25.17 -1.74
C ILE A 665 19.52 -24.76 -1.07
N ILE A 666 20.64 -25.06 -1.75
CA ILE A 666 21.99 -24.69 -1.33
C ILE A 666 22.48 -23.57 -2.27
N GLY A 667 22.84 -22.44 -1.70
CA GLY A 667 23.43 -21.32 -2.43
C GLY A 667 24.95 -21.44 -2.47
N TYR A 668 25.50 -21.26 -3.65
CA TYR A 668 26.93 -21.23 -3.92
C TYR A 668 27.39 -19.83 -4.34
N GLY A 669 28.66 -19.71 -4.69
CA GLY A 669 29.21 -18.51 -5.32
C GLY A 669 28.91 -17.21 -4.52
N LYS A 670 28.34 -16.20 -5.17
CA LYS A 670 28.03 -14.94 -4.50
C LYS A 670 26.86 -15.04 -3.51
N LEU A 671 25.85 -15.86 -3.81
CA LEU A 671 24.74 -16.11 -2.90
C LEU A 671 25.22 -16.84 -1.64
N GLY A 672 26.05 -17.87 -1.82
CA GLY A 672 26.63 -18.62 -0.70
C GLY A 672 27.52 -17.76 0.18
N GLY A 673 28.34 -16.90 -0.40
CA GLY A 673 29.20 -15.93 0.29
C GLY A 673 28.53 -14.70 0.83
N LYS A 674 27.20 -14.52 0.63
CA LYS A 674 26.45 -13.29 0.92
C LYS A 674 27.05 -12.04 0.26
N GLU A 675 27.49 -12.19 -0.97
CA GLU A 675 28.15 -11.15 -1.74
C GLU A 675 27.38 -10.81 -3.04
N LEU A 676 26.04 -10.88 -3.03
CA LEU A 676 25.22 -10.55 -4.19
C LEU A 676 25.33 -9.06 -4.56
N GLY A 677 25.28 -8.79 -5.85
CA GLY A 677 25.08 -7.47 -6.45
C GLY A 677 23.76 -7.42 -7.21
N TYR A 678 23.41 -6.25 -7.74
CA TYR A 678 22.11 -5.99 -8.38
C TYR A 678 21.81 -6.85 -9.62
N THR A 679 22.83 -7.35 -10.30
CA THR A 679 22.69 -8.15 -11.53
C THR A 679 23.36 -9.52 -11.37
N SER A 680 23.47 -10.02 -10.15
CA SER A 680 24.04 -11.34 -9.90
C SER A 680 23.03 -12.43 -10.23
N ASP A 681 23.50 -13.46 -10.91
CA ASP A 681 22.87 -14.77 -11.01
C ASP A 681 22.92 -15.50 -9.65
N LEU A 682 22.07 -16.50 -9.50
CA LEU A 682 22.04 -17.37 -8.33
C LEU A 682 22.65 -18.74 -8.71
N ASP A 683 23.81 -19.03 -8.14
CA ASP A 683 24.44 -20.37 -8.21
C ASP A 683 23.71 -21.27 -7.21
N LEU A 684 22.96 -22.27 -7.68
CA LEU A 684 22.14 -23.14 -6.83
C LEU A 684 22.47 -24.62 -7.01
N VAL A 685 22.38 -25.36 -5.92
CA VAL A 685 22.37 -26.83 -5.90
C VAL A 685 21.16 -27.30 -5.11
N TYR A 686 20.44 -28.27 -5.63
CA TYR A 686 19.24 -28.81 -5.02
C TYR A 686 19.50 -30.19 -4.42
N LEU A 687 19.14 -30.35 -3.14
CA LEU A 687 19.31 -31.62 -2.42
C LEU A 687 17.95 -32.11 -1.89
N PHE A 688 17.81 -33.42 -1.75
CA PHE A 688 16.69 -34.07 -1.12
C PHE A 688 17.07 -35.22 -0.23
N ASP A 689 16.24 -35.56 0.74
CA ASP A 689 16.42 -36.77 1.57
C ASP A 689 15.02 -37.37 1.82
N ASP A 690 14.67 -38.31 0.96
CA ASP A 690 13.33 -38.90 0.97
C ASP A 690 13.40 -40.37 0.60
N PRO A 691 12.84 -41.28 1.42
CA PRO A 691 12.89 -42.73 1.18
C PRO A 691 11.93 -43.22 0.06
N ASP A 692 11.06 -42.36 -0.45
CA ASP A 692 10.17 -42.74 -1.52
C ASP A 692 10.91 -43.07 -2.81
N GLN A 693 10.50 -44.15 -3.51
CA GLN A 693 11.16 -44.61 -4.72
C GLN A 693 11.06 -43.65 -5.90
N GLU A 694 9.97 -42.86 -5.96
CA GLU A 694 9.76 -41.85 -6.99
C GLU A 694 10.28 -40.45 -6.59
N ALA A 695 10.87 -40.32 -5.40
CA ALA A 695 11.36 -39.05 -4.86
C ALA A 695 12.24 -38.30 -5.85
N GLY A 696 13.23 -38.98 -6.46
CA GLY A 696 14.16 -38.39 -7.44
C GLY A 696 13.44 -37.75 -8.63
N GLN A 697 12.38 -38.40 -9.16
CA GLN A 697 11.58 -37.82 -10.26
C GLN A 697 10.70 -36.66 -9.79
N THR A 698 10.13 -36.79 -8.60
CA THR A 698 9.27 -35.75 -8.01
C THR A 698 10.06 -34.47 -7.77
N TYR A 699 11.24 -34.58 -7.15
CA TYR A 699 12.09 -33.43 -6.87
C TYR A 699 12.80 -32.86 -8.12
N ALA A 700 13.06 -33.68 -9.14
CA ALA A 700 13.52 -33.20 -10.45
C ALA A 700 12.44 -32.34 -11.15
N ARG A 701 11.16 -32.72 -11.04
CA ARG A 701 10.06 -31.88 -11.53
C ARG A 701 9.92 -30.59 -10.72
N LEU A 702 10.10 -30.68 -9.41
CA LEU A 702 10.11 -29.52 -8.54
C LEU A 702 11.22 -28.53 -8.91
N SER A 703 12.46 -29.02 -9.10
CA SER A 703 13.60 -28.19 -9.47
C SER A 703 13.38 -27.45 -10.80
N ASN A 704 12.84 -28.14 -11.80
CA ASN A 704 12.50 -27.50 -13.08
C ASN A 704 11.42 -26.43 -12.92
N ARG A 705 10.43 -26.67 -12.07
CA ARG A 705 9.37 -25.70 -11.79
C ARG A 705 9.90 -24.49 -11.02
N LEU A 706 10.78 -24.71 -10.04
CA LEU A 706 11.50 -23.65 -9.32
C LEU A 706 12.27 -22.76 -10.30
N THR A 707 13.07 -23.37 -11.18
CA THR A 707 13.83 -22.65 -12.20
C THR A 707 12.89 -21.83 -13.11
N THR A 708 11.77 -22.41 -13.55
CA THR A 708 10.78 -21.70 -14.36
C THR A 708 10.17 -20.49 -13.63
N TRP A 709 9.88 -20.63 -12.34
CA TRP A 709 9.32 -19.52 -11.55
C TRP A 709 10.33 -18.39 -11.34
N LEU A 710 11.59 -18.73 -11.14
CA LEU A 710 12.67 -17.78 -10.87
C LEU A 710 13.14 -17.07 -12.13
N SER A 711 13.39 -17.79 -13.23
CA SER A 711 13.96 -17.25 -14.47
C SER A 711 12.94 -16.96 -15.57
N GLY A 712 11.72 -17.49 -15.47
CA GLY A 712 10.67 -17.21 -16.43
C GLY A 712 10.22 -15.75 -16.41
N SER A 713 9.80 -15.21 -17.55
CA SER A 713 9.30 -13.84 -17.68
C SER A 713 7.77 -13.81 -17.61
N THR A 714 7.23 -12.85 -16.86
CA THR A 714 5.80 -12.50 -16.85
C THR A 714 5.63 -11.02 -17.21
N ALA A 715 4.41 -10.52 -17.15
CA ALA A 715 4.14 -9.09 -17.31
C ALA A 715 4.85 -8.20 -16.27
N ALA A 716 5.19 -8.76 -15.10
CA ALA A 716 5.93 -8.10 -14.03
C ALA A 716 7.46 -8.22 -14.18
N GLY A 717 7.99 -8.92 -15.19
CA GLY A 717 9.41 -9.13 -15.43
C GLY A 717 9.92 -10.51 -15.02
N THR A 718 11.19 -10.60 -14.65
CA THR A 718 11.89 -11.81 -14.17
C THR A 718 12.34 -11.60 -12.72
N LEU A 719 12.68 -12.69 -12.00
CA LEU A 719 13.27 -12.61 -10.66
C LEU A 719 14.81 -12.66 -10.73
N TYR A 720 15.35 -13.84 -11.06
CA TYR A 720 16.78 -14.10 -11.10
C TYR A 720 17.16 -15.00 -12.25
N ASP A 721 18.34 -14.80 -12.80
CA ASP A 721 19.01 -15.82 -13.61
C ASP A 721 19.56 -16.92 -12.68
N ILE A 722 19.40 -18.18 -13.07
CA ILE A 722 19.77 -19.34 -12.26
C ILE A 722 20.90 -20.11 -12.95
N ASP A 723 21.99 -20.32 -12.20
CA ASP A 723 23.09 -21.19 -12.61
C ASP A 723 23.13 -22.50 -11.79
N LEU A 724 22.98 -23.61 -12.44
CA LEU A 724 23.02 -24.94 -11.82
C LEU A 724 24.31 -25.72 -12.14
N ARG A 725 25.31 -25.11 -12.79
CA ARG A 725 26.54 -25.80 -13.24
C ARG A 725 27.45 -26.30 -12.11
N LEU A 726 27.27 -25.79 -10.88
CA LEU A 726 28.02 -26.25 -9.70
C LEU A 726 27.45 -27.52 -9.05
N ARG A 727 26.36 -28.10 -9.62
CA ARG A 727 25.86 -29.40 -9.17
C ARG A 727 26.79 -30.55 -9.56
N PRO A 728 26.74 -31.72 -8.86
CA PRO A 728 27.52 -32.89 -9.22
C PRO A 728 27.40 -33.25 -10.72
N ASN A 729 28.54 -33.46 -11.37
CA ASN A 729 28.71 -33.66 -12.82
C ASN A 729 28.28 -32.50 -13.72
N GLY A 730 28.12 -31.27 -13.17
CA GLY A 730 27.79 -30.08 -13.97
C GLY A 730 26.55 -30.27 -14.82
N ASP A 731 26.59 -29.84 -16.09
CA ASP A 731 25.44 -29.88 -16.98
C ASP A 731 24.98 -31.30 -17.37
N ASP A 732 25.87 -32.28 -17.27
CA ASP A 732 25.54 -33.69 -17.54
C ASP A 732 24.90 -34.37 -16.32
N GLY A 733 24.90 -33.73 -15.16
CA GLY A 733 24.33 -34.25 -13.91
C GLY A 733 22.80 -34.07 -13.80
N PHE A 734 22.19 -34.88 -12.92
CA PHE A 734 20.78 -34.70 -12.57
C PHE A 734 20.54 -33.30 -11.96
N PRO A 735 19.35 -32.73 -12.15
CA PRO A 735 19.01 -31.39 -11.61
C PRO A 735 18.91 -31.38 -10.08
N VAL A 736 18.79 -32.53 -9.42
CA VAL A 736 18.69 -32.69 -7.97
C VAL A 736 19.38 -33.97 -7.52
N HIS A 737 20.00 -33.95 -6.35
CA HIS A 737 20.71 -35.08 -5.78
C HIS A 737 20.20 -35.42 -4.38
N SER A 738 20.21 -36.73 -4.02
CA SER A 738 20.01 -37.09 -2.63
C SER A 738 21.24 -36.66 -1.79
N THR A 739 21.03 -36.34 -0.51
CA THR A 739 22.14 -35.97 0.39
C THR A 739 23.21 -37.02 0.43
N ALA A 740 22.84 -38.31 0.41
CA ALA A 740 23.78 -39.44 0.39
C ALA A 740 24.59 -39.51 -0.94
N ALA A 741 23.95 -39.27 -2.08
CA ALA A 741 24.63 -39.24 -3.37
C ALA A 741 25.56 -38.03 -3.48
N PHE A 742 25.15 -36.89 -2.95
CA PHE A 742 25.99 -35.69 -2.89
C PHE A 742 27.21 -35.90 -2.00
N ASP A 743 27.04 -36.48 -0.82
CA ASP A 743 28.15 -36.79 0.10
C ASP A 743 29.15 -37.75 -0.55
N LYS A 744 28.66 -38.83 -1.17
CA LYS A 744 29.50 -39.81 -1.88
C LYS A 744 30.25 -39.14 -3.02
N TYR A 745 29.56 -38.33 -3.84
CA TYR A 745 30.21 -37.65 -4.96
C TYR A 745 31.34 -36.73 -4.49
N GLN A 746 31.10 -35.95 -3.46
CA GLN A 746 32.09 -35.02 -2.92
C GLN A 746 33.32 -35.74 -2.34
N HIS A 747 33.17 -36.95 -1.84
CA HIS A 747 34.32 -37.75 -1.34
C HIS A 747 35.07 -38.48 -2.44
N GLU A 748 34.37 -39.02 -3.45
CA GLU A 748 34.96 -40.00 -4.37
C GLU A 748 35.28 -39.42 -5.75
N ASN A 749 34.52 -38.43 -6.20
CA ASN A 749 34.55 -38.03 -7.62
C ASN A 749 34.77 -36.52 -7.85
N ALA A 750 34.55 -35.67 -6.83
CA ALA A 750 34.65 -34.24 -6.99
C ALA A 750 36.10 -33.77 -7.20
N TRP A 751 36.26 -32.80 -8.10
CA TRP A 751 37.56 -32.17 -8.36
C TRP A 751 37.90 -31.12 -7.30
N THR A 752 39.17 -30.77 -7.17
CA THR A 752 39.62 -29.73 -6.23
C THR A 752 38.89 -28.38 -6.45
N TRP A 753 38.60 -28.01 -7.68
CA TRP A 753 37.85 -26.76 -7.97
C TRP A 753 36.38 -26.83 -7.48
N GLU A 754 35.74 -27.99 -7.42
CA GLU A 754 34.43 -28.17 -6.82
C GLU A 754 34.48 -27.99 -5.29
N HIS A 755 35.56 -28.53 -4.67
CA HIS A 755 35.81 -28.26 -3.25
C HIS A 755 36.12 -26.77 -2.97
N GLN A 756 36.79 -26.06 -3.90
CA GLN A 756 36.93 -24.61 -3.81
C GLN A 756 35.54 -23.93 -3.80
N SER A 757 34.62 -24.31 -4.70
CA SER A 757 33.26 -23.77 -4.74
C SER A 757 32.48 -24.07 -3.46
N LEU A 758 32.72 -25.26 -2.85
CA LEU A 758 32.06 -25.65 -1.58
C LEU A 758 32.48 -24.78 -0.40
N THR A 759 33.62 -24.09 -0.43
CA THR A 759 34.05 -23.15 0.63
C THR A 759 33.03 -22.01 0.79
N ARG A 760 32.38 -21.62 -0.31
CA ARG A 760 31.40 -20.53 -0.37
C ARG A 760 30.00 -21.07 -0.58
N ALA A 761 29.66 -22.21 0.00
CA ALA A 761 28.33 -22.79 -0.08
C ALA A 761 27.62 -22.74 1.28
N ARG A 762 26.32 -22.50 1.28
CA ARG A 762 25.49 -22.50 2.49
C ARG A 762 24.09 -23.01 2.22
N PHE A 763 23.44 -23.53 3.24
CA PHE A 763 22.00 -23.76 3.21
C PHE A 763 21.24 -22.43 3.11
N VAL A 764 20.26 -22.34 2.21
CA VAL A 764 19.42 -21.15 2.00
C VAL A 764 18.02 -21.35 2.57
N CYS A 765 17.31 -22.38 2.09
CA CYS A 765 15.94 -22.67 2.53
C CYS A 765 15.54 -24.11 2.22
N GLY A 766 14.40 -24.54 2.75
CA GLY A 766 13.85 -25.87 2.64
C GLY A 766 13.92 -26.65 3.96
N ASP A 767 14.09 -27.98 3.90
CA ASP A 767 14.14 -28.81 5.11
C ASP A 767 15.45 -28.57 5.91
N PRO A 768 15.33 -28.08 7.18
CA PRO A 768 16.51 -27.83 8.01
C PRO A 768 17.35 -29.08 8.32
N ASN A 769 16.77 -30.30 8.25
CA ASN A 769 17.52 -31.53 8.47
C ASN A 769 18.47 -31.76 7.30
N ILE A 770 18.00 -31.55 6.08
CA ILE A 770 18.83 -31.63 4.87
C ILE A 770 19.92 -30.55 4.91
N GLY A 771 19.57 -29.36 5.37
CA GLY A 771 20.54 -28.29 5.60
C GLY A 771 21.63 -28.69 6.55
N ARG A 772 21.33 -29.36 7.67
CA ARG A 772 22.33 -29.91 8.60
C ARG A 772 23.17 -30.99 7.98
N GLN A 773 22.58 -31.95 7.27
CA GLN A 773 23.30 -32.99 6.55
C GLN A 773 24.29 -32.40 5.54
N PHE A 774 23.86 -31.38 4.79
CA PHE A 774 24.74 -30.66 3.87
C PHE A 774 25.93 -30.00 4.60
N GLU A 775 25.66 -29.26 5.68
CA GLU A 775 26.72 -28.61 6.46
C GLU A 775 27.72 -29.65 7.07
N ASP A 776 27.22 -30.77 7.53
CA ASP A 776 28.07 -31.86 8.02
C ASP A 776 28.95 -32.43 6.90
N THR A 777 28.40 -32.65 5.71
CA THR A 777 29.18 -33.08 4.53
C THR A 777 30.18 -32.00 4.15
N ARG A 778 29.79 -30.75 4.04
CA ARG A 778 30.67 -29.62 3.75
C ARG A 778 31.87 -29.57 4.72
N ARG A 779 31.58 -29.61 6.01
CA ARG A 779 32.61 -29.58 7.05
C ARG A 779 33.58 -30.80 6.96
N ARG A 780 33.04 -32.01 6.68
CA ARG A 780 33.92 -33.21 6.49
C ARG A 780 34.82 -33.05 5.28
N ILE A 781 34.29 -32.59 4.15
CA ILE A 781 35.06 -32.41 2.90
C ILE A 781 36.13 -31.32 3.07
N LEU A 782 35.79 -30.18 3.66
CA LEU A 782 36.75 -29.09 3.85
C LEU A 782 37.88 -29.49 4.81
N ARG A 783 37.65 -30.39 5.76
CA ARG A 783 38.63 -30.90 6.73
C ARG A 783 39.47 -32.07 6.19
N LEU A 784 39.26 -32.54 4.97
CA LEU A 784 40.11 -33.57 4.40
C LEU A 784 41.56 -33.10 4.37
N ARG A 785 42.47 -33.91 4.96
CA ARG A 785 43.92 -33.62 4.87
C ARG A 785 44.40 -33.85 3.45
N ARG A 786 44.86 -32.79 2.81
CA ARG A 786 45.37 -32.81 1.43
C ARG A 786 46.89 -32.69 1.41
N ASN A 787 47.51 -33.26 0.37
CA ASN A 787 48.92 -32.99 0.14
C ASN A 787 49.05 -31.51 -0.30
N PRO A 788 49.85 -30.69 0.44
CA PRO A 788 49.92 -29.24 0.17
C PRO A 788 50.47 -28.92 -1.23
N ASP A 789 51.45 -29.65 -1.71
CA ASP A 789 52.06 -29.40 -3.01
C ASP A 789 51.10 -29.73 -4.17
N THR A 790 50.33 -30.81 -4.00
CA THR A 790 49.33 -31.20 -4.98
C THR A 790 48.19 -30.19 -5.01
N LEU A 791 47.65 -29.83 -3.84
CA LEU A 791 46.58 -28.83 -3.72
C LEU A 791 47.00 -27.49 -4.36
N ARG A 792 48.19 -27.02 -4.03
CA ARG A 792 48.79 -25.81 -4.57
C ARG A 792 48.84 -25.83 -6.10
N ARG A 793 49.39 -26.92 -6.68
CA ARG A 793 49.52 -27.07 -8.14
C ARG A 793 48.14 -27.04 -8.84
N GLU A 794 47.15 -27.75 -8.28
CA GLU A 794 45.82 -27.84 -8.87
C GLU A 794 45.10 -26.48 -8.85
N ILE A 795 45.20 -25.73 -7.76
CA ILE A 795 44.64 -24.40 -7.64
C ILE A 795 45.30 -23.41 -8.59
N LEU A 796 46.62 -23.42 -8.69
CA LEU A 796 47.39 -22.61 -9.63
C LEU A 796 47.02 -22.94 -11.09
N ALA A 797 46.93 -24.21 -11.44
CA ALA A 797 46.53 -24.64 -12.77
C ALA A 797 45.09 -24.19 -13.12
N MET A 798 44.17 -24.19 -12.15
CA MET A 798 42.84 -23.69 -12.34
C MET A 798 42.81 -22.16 -12.55
N ARG A 799 43.67 -21.43 -11.80
CA ARG A 799 43.79 -19.96 -11.98
C ARG A 799 44.32 -19.60 -13.37
N GLU A 800 45.31 -20.39 -13.88
CA GLU A 800 45.82 -20.21 -15.24
C GLU A 800 44.75 -20.48 -16.31
N LYS A 801 43.93 -21.52 -16.14
CA LYS A 801 42.81 -21.81 -17.04
C LYS A 801 41.81 -20.64 -17.08
N ILE A 802 41.50 -20.04 -15.93
CA ILE A 802 40.63 -18.86 -15.87
C ILE A 802 41.27 -17.69 -16.58
N THR A 803 42.56 -17.41 -16.38
CA THR A 803 43.29 -16.34 -17.08
C THR A 803 43.28 -16.53 -18.59
N ALA A 804 43.46 -17.77 -19.05
CA ALA A 804 43.44 -18.10 -20.49
C ALA A 804 42.04 -17.94 -21.08
N ALA A 805 40.99 -18.28 -20.32
CA ALA A 805 39.58 -18.11 -20.74
C ALA A 805 39.10 -16.65 -20.70
N HIS A 806 39.67 -15.85 -19.80
CA HIS A 806 39.34 -14.43 -19.60
C HIS A 806 40.64 -13.62 -19.52
N PRO A 807 41.25 -13.28 -20.66
CA PRO A 807 42.49 -12.46 -20.68
C PRO A 807 42.13 -11.07 -20.08
N PRO A 808 42.75 -10.69 -18.95
CA PRO A 808 42.34 -9.50 -18.22
C PRO A 808 42.81 -8.22 -18.94
N LEU A 809 41.93 -7.21 -19.00
CA LEU A 809 42.33 -5.84 -19.33
C LEU A 809 42.89 -5.15 -18.07
N PRO A 810 43.72 -4.08 -18.22
CA PRO A 810 44.26 -3.35 -17.07
C PRO A 810 43.23 -2.85 -16.07
N THR A 811 42.00 -2.53 -16.54
CA THR A 811 40.86 -2.07 -15.75
C THR A 811 39.97 -3.17 -15.23
N ASP A 812 40.27 -4.45 -15.50
CA ASP A 812 39.46 -5.59 -15.10
C ASP A 812 39.75 -6.01 -13.66
N ILE A 813 39.06 -5.37 -12.71
CA ILE A 813 39.17 -5.68 -11.27
C ILE A 813 38.83 -7.12 -10.90
N LYS A 814 38.15 -7.87 -11.75
CA LYS A 814 37.78 -9.26 -11.46
C LYS A 814 38.91 -10.24 -11.78
N TYR A 815 39.44 -10.20 -13.00
CA TYR A 815 40.36 -11.20 -13.51
C TYR A 815 41.81 -10.73 -13.54
N ALA A 816 42.09 -9.41 -13.34
CA ALA A 816 43.48 -8.92 -13.24
C ALA A 816 44.26 -9.63 -12.14
N ARG A 817 45.59 -9.70 -12.31
CA ARG A 817 46.47 -10.21 -11.26
C ARG A 817 46.49 -9.26 -10.07
N GLY A 818 46.14 -9.82 -8.89
CA GLY A 818 45.87 -9.04 -7.68
C GLY A 818 44.40 -8.61 -7.52
N GLY A 819 43.52 -8.98 -8.44
CA GLY A 819 42.06 -8.65 -8.39
C GLY A 819 41.24 -9.60 -7.52
N ILE A 820 39.92 -9.53 -7.71
CA ILE A 820 38.93 -10.24 -6.90
C ILE A 820 39.18 -11.77 -6.89
N VAL A 821 39.39 -12.36 -8.07
CA VAL A 821 39.62 -13.81 -8.22
C VAL A 821 40.85 -14.29 -7.45
N ASP A 822 41.89 -13.47 -7.38
CA ASP A 822 43.09 -13.84 -6.63
C ASP A 822 42.83 -13.88 -5.12
N VAL A 823 42.05 -12.92 -4.59
CA VAL A 823 41.63 -12.96 -3.18
C VAL A 823 40.76 -14.19 -2.90
N GLU A 824 39.81 -14.50 -3.78
CA GLU A 824 38.96 -15.71 -3.64
C GLU A 824 39.79 -16.98 -3.62
N PHE A 825 40.76 -17.11 -4.52
CA PHE A 825 41.65 -18.28 -4.60
C PHE A 825 42.54 -18.40 -3.36
N ILE A 826 43.09 -17.31 -2.85
CA ILE A 826 43.84 -17.28 -1.60
C ILE A 826 42.98 -17.83 -0.46
N VAL A 827 41.80 -17.29 -0.25
CA VAL A 827 40.89 -17.70 0.83
C VAL A 827 40.50 -19.18 0.68
N GLN A 828 40.14 -19.62 -0.52
CA GLN A 828 39.75 -20.99 -0.80
C GLN A 828 40.91 -21.96 -0.52
N TYR A 829 42.15 -21.61 -0.93
CA TYR A 829 43.32 -22.37 -0.62
C TYR A 829 43.57 -22.51 0.87
N LEU A 830 43.52 -21.39 1.62
CA LEU A 830 43.72 -21.38 3.07
C LEU A 830 42.72 -22.29 3.79
N ILE A 831 41.44 -22.26 3.37
CA ILE A 831 40.42 -23.15 3.93
C ILE A 831 40.79 -24.62 3.63
N LEU A 832 41.05 -24.96 2.36
CA LEU A 832 41.31 -26.35 1.94
C LEU A 832 42.61 -26.91 2.53
N ALA A 833 43.59 -26.06 2.79
CA ALA A 833 44.86 -26.44 3.37
C ALA A 833 44.84 -26.59 4.89
N HIS A 834 44.05 -25.72 5.58
CA HIS A 834 44.20 -25.54 7.03
C HIS A 834 42.93 -25.86 7.84
N ALA A 835 41.75 -26.07 7.23
CA ALA A 835 40.50 -26.30 7.97
C ALA A 835 40.52 -27.58 8.84
N ALA A 836 41.40 -28.53 8.54
CA ALA A 836 41.62 -29.72 9.39
C ALA A 836 42.13 -29.34 10.78
N ASP A 837 43.03 -28.38 10.85
CA ASP A 837 43.73 -27.94 12.05
C ASP A 837 43.16 -26.61 12.60
N CYS A 838 42.50 -25.82 11.77
CA CYS A 838 41.81 -24.56 12.09
C CYS A 838 40.32 -24.58 11.66
N PRO A 839 39.40 -25.17 12.46
CA PRO A 839 38.00 -25.31 12.12
C PRO A 839 37.26 -23.95 11.97
N ALA A 840 37.78 -22.90 12.59
CA ALA A 840 37.20 -21.54 12.51
C ALA A 840 37.08 -21.03 11.06
N LEU A 841 37.92 -21.48 10.15
CA LEU A 841 37.89 -21.17 8.72
C LEU A 841 36.60 -21.67 8.01
N MET A 842 35.81 -22.52 8.66
CA MET A 842 34.56 -23.05 8.10
C MET A 842 33.30 -22.33 8.63
N ASP A 843 33.46 -21.46 9.61
CA ASP A 843 32.30 -20.83 10.30
C ASP A 843 31.75 -19.61 9.53
N ASN A 844 32.47 -19.18 8.50
CA ASN A 844 32.02 -18.11 7.60
C ASN A 844 32.20 -18.52 6.14
N THR A 845 31.56 -17.80 5.24
CA THR A 845 31.63 -17.99 3.78
C THR A 845 32.06 -16.71 3.03
N GLY A 846 32.17 -15.58 3.71
CA GLY A 846 32.59 -14.29 3.13
C GLY A 846 34.10 -14.08 3.20
N ASN A 847 34.69 -13.66 2.07
CA ASN A 847 36.13 -13.49 1.95
C ASN A 847 36.76 -12.52 2.95
N ILE A 848 36.06 -11.41 3.27
CA ILE A 848 36.56 -10.40 4.20
C ILE A 848 36.73 -10.96 5.61
N ALA A 849 35.72 -11.70 6.10
CA ALA A 849 35.78 -12.33 7.41
C ALA A 849 36.80 -13.47 7.45
N LEU A 850 36.89 -14.24 6.39
CA LEU A 850 37.84 -15.36 6.30
C LEU A 850 39.30 -14.92 6.26
N LEU A 851 39.63 -13.79 5.62
CA LEU A 851 40.95 -13.17 5.70
C LEU A 851 41.27 -12.72 7.14
N GLU A 852 40.30 -12.24 7.89
CA GLU A 852 40.46 -11.89 9.31
C GLU A 852 40.73 -13.12 10.14
N THR A 853 39.89 -14.15 10.01
CA THR A 853 40.06 -15.42 10.70
C THR A 853 41.44 -16.07 10.40
N ALA A 854 41.87 -16.02 9.13
CA ALA A 854 43.22 -16.54 8.76
C ALA A 854 44.37 -15.77 9.43
N ALA A 855 44.20 -14.43 9.59
CA ALA A 855 45.19 -13.62 10.29
C ALA A 855 45.18 -13.86 11.81
N GLU A 856 44.00 -14.02 12.43
CA GLU A 856 43.84 -14.33 13.85
C GLU A 856 44.45 -15.68 14.25
N HIS A 857 44.59 -16.60 13.29
CA HIS A 857 45.19 -17.91 13.47
C HIS A 857 46.62 -18.02 12.90
N ASP A 858 47.31 -16.89 12.68
CA ASP A 858 48.70 -16.82 12.21
C ASP A 858 48.95 -17.53 10.86
N LEU A 859 47.95 -17.73 10.01
CA LEU A 859 48.12 -18.34 8.71
C LEU A 859 48.62 -17.35 7.64
N ILE A 860 48.39 -16.08 7.83
CA ILE A 860 48.83 -14.95 7.00
C ILE A 860 49.24 -13.77 7.88
N ASP A 861 50.09 -12.89 7.36
CA ASP A 861 50.48 -11.67 8.08
C ASP A 861 49.27 -10.77 8.40
N PRO A 862 49.01 -10.39 9.68
CA PRO A 862 47.86 -9.61 10.07
C PRO A 862 47.79 -8.23 9.42
N ALA A 863 48.93 -7.56 9.20
CA ALA A 863 48.96 -6.24 8.58
C ALA A 863 48.65 -6.34 7.08
N LEU A 864 49.15 -7.37 6.42
CA LEU A 864 48.89 -7.66 5.02
C LEU A 864 47.40 -8.08 4.81
N ALA A 865 46.90 -8.95 5.68
CA ALA A 865 45.48 -9.32 5.70
C ALA A 865 44.55 -8.09 5.83
N GLY A 866 44.90 -7.18 6.73
CA GLY A 866 44.14 -5.91 6.90
C GLY A 866 44.13 -5.03 5.64
N ARG A 867 45.28 -4.95 4.92
CA ARG A 867 45.36 -4.24 3.64
C ARG A 867 44.58 -4.97 2.54
N ALA A 868 44.67 -6.29 2.45
CA ALA A 868 43.98 -7.12 1.46
C ALA A 868 42.43 -7.05 1.65
N ARG A 869 41.94 -7.01 2.90
CA ARG A 869 40.52 -6.80 3.21
C ARG A 869 40.02 -5.43 2.69
N ARG A 870 40.86 -4.36 2.85
CA ARG A 870 40.52 -3.04 2.28
C ARG A 870 40.49 -3.08 0.75
N ALA A 871 41.47 -3.72 0.14
CA ALA A 871 41.53 -3.92 -1.31
C ALA A 871 40.30 -4.65 -1.83
N TYR A 872 39.89 -5.73 -1.17
CA TYR A 872 38.68 -6.48 -1.59
C TYR A 872 37.41 -5.68 -1.43
N ARG A 873 37.25 -4.89 -0.34
CA ARG A 873 36.12 -3.94 -0.21
C ARG A 873 36.09 -2.91 -1.34
N HIS A 874 37.27 -2.35 -1.64
CA HIS A 874 37.39 -1.40 -2.74
C HIS A 874 36.98 -2.03 -4.08
N TYR A 875 37.44 -3.23 -4.40
CA TYR A 875 37.03 -3.93 -5.62
C TYR A 875 35.53 -4.19 -5.67
N ARG A 876 34.95 -4.59 -4.57
CA ARG A 876 33.49 -4.82 -4.48
C ARG A 876 32.72 -3.51 -4.66
N ALA A 877 33.17 -2.43 -4.06
CA ALA A 877 32.59 -1.11 -4.24
C ALA A 877 32.70 -0.64 -5.69
N CYS A 878 33.86 -0.79 -6.34
CA CYS A 878 34.04 -0.48 -7.74
C CYS A 878 33.12 -1.32 -8.65
N GLN A 879 32.91 -2.61 -8.35
CA GLN A 879 31.95 -3.45 -9.08
C GLN A 879 30.50 -2.92 -8.96
N HIS A 880 30.10 -2.52 -7.76
CA HIS A 880 28.79 -1.93 -7.53
C HIS A 880 28.64 -0.59 -8.25
N ASP A 881 29.64 0.29 -8.11
CA ASP A 881 29.63 1.62 -8.74
C ASP A 881 29.66 1.55 -10.28
N THR A 882 30.43 0.63 -10.85
CA THR A 882 30.43 0.42 -12.32
C THR A 882 29.05 0.03 -12.83
N LYS A 883 28.29 -0.78 -12.07
CA LYS A 883 26.95 -1.19 -12.46
C LYS A 883 25.89 -0.14 -12.14
N LEU A 884 25.98 0.49 -10.96
CA LEU A 884 24.95 1.39 -10.46
C LEU A 884 25.15 2.84 -10.96
N ARG A 885 26.42 3.33 -11.04
CA ARG A 885 26.77 4.74 -11.33
C ARG A 885 27.37 5.00 -12.69
N ASP A 886 27.55 3.97 -13.52
CA ASP A 886 28.29 4.04 -14.81
C ASP A 886 29.72 4.59 -14.66
N THR A 887 30.34 4.37 -13.52
CA THR A 887 31.70 4.84 -13.27
C THR A 887 32.66 3.85 -13.89
N ALA A 888 33.27 4.19 -15.01
CA ALA A 888 34.36 3.36 -15.56
C ALA A 888 35.54 3.38 -14.57
N VAL A 889 36.18 2.23 -14.37
CA VAL A 889 37.44 2.15 -13.64
C VAL A 889 38.48 2.93 -14.46
N ALA A 890 39.10 3.93 -13.86
CA ALA A 890 40.07 4.76 -14.57
C ALA A 890 41.31 3.94 -14.98
N GLU A 891 41.77 4.10 -16.21
CA GLU A 891 43.09 3.67 -16.60
C GLU A 891 44.12 4.49 -15.81
N ASN A 892 45.04 3.86 -15.09
CA ASN A 892 46.04 4.48 -14.21
C ASN A 892 45.53 5.01 -12.85
N ASP A 893 44.58 4.31 -12.24
CA ASP A 893 44.22 4.54 -10.87
C ASP A 893 45.31 4.09 -9.91
N GLU A 894 46.04 5.01 -9.30
CA GLU A 894 47.17 4.72 -8.37
C GLU A 894 46.67 3.98 -7.13
N GLU A 895 45.47 4.23 -6.64
CA GLU A 895 44.91 3.55 -5.50
C GLU A 895 44.58 2.09 -5.84
N LEU A 896 43.98 1.87 -7.00
CA LEU A 896 43.69 0.51 -7.51
C LEU A 896 44.96 -0.29 -7.72
N GLU A 897 46.04 0.28 -8.29
CA GLU A 897 47.31 -0.41 -8.48
C GLU A 897 47.95 -0.74 -7.11
N ALA A 898 47.86 0.14 -6.12
CA ALA A 898 48.35 -0.14 -4.77
C ALA A 898 47.59 -1.31 -4.14
N HIS A 899 46.27 -1.42 -4.40
CA HIS A 899 45.46 -2.56 -3.98
C HIS A 899 45.85 -3.83 -4.70
N TYR A 900 46.12 -3.81 -6.01
CA TYR A 900 46.63 -4.97 -6.74
C TYR A 900 47.98 -5.44 -6.19
N GLN A 901 48.89 -4.51 -5.92
CA GLN A 901 50.21 -4.88 -5.33
C GLN A 901 50.01 -5.54 -3.96
N THR A 902 49.13 -5.03 -3.11
CA THR A 902 48.85 -5.65 -1.82
C THR A 902 48.38 -7.10 -1.95
N VAL A 903 47.44 -7.38 -2.87
CA VAL A 903 46.95 -8.74 -3.08
C VAL A 903 48.00 -9.63 -3.71
N ARG A 904 48.86 -9.10 -4.60
CA ARG A 904 50.01 -9.84 -5.16
C ARG A 904 51.03 -10.17 -4.08
N GLU A 905 51.27 -9.29 -3.09
CA GLU A 905 52.13 -9.60 -1.94
C GLU A 905 51.52 -10.74 -1.11
N LEU A 906 50.20 -10.72 -0.84
CA LEU A 906 49.53 -11.80 -0.14
C LEU A 906 49.55 -13.12 -0.94
N TRP A 907 49.41 -13.05 -2.26
CA TRP A 907 49.55 -14.21 -3.15
C TRP A 907 50.93 -14.83 -3.04
N ARG A 908 52.03 -14.03 -3.07
CA ARG A 908 53.38 -14.51 -2.90
C ARG A 908 53.61 -15.14 -1.53
N GLN A 909 53.08 -14.56 -0.49
CA GLN A 909 53.14 -15.16 0.86
C GLN A 909 52.49 -16.53 0.90
N VAL A 910 51.34 -16.73 0.24
CA VAL A 910 50.55 -17.96 0.30
C VAL A 910 51.06 -19.01 -0.71
N PHE A 911 51.38 -18.61 -1.94
CA PHE A 911 51.75 -19.54 -3.02
C PHE A 911 53.21 -19.50 -3.40
N GLY A 912 54.02 -18.57 -2.89
CA GLY A 912 55.46 -18.43 -3.20
C GLY A 912 55.77 -17.53 -4.40
N GLU A 913 57.02 -17.06 -4.49
CA GLU A 913 57.45 -16.02 -5.42
C GLU A 913 57.41 -16.43 -6.92
N GLU A 914 57.58 -17.74 -7.24
CA GLU A 914 57.64 -18.22 -8.63
C GLU A 914 56.26 -18.33 -9.33
N THR A 915 55.18 -17.90 -8.69
CA THR A 915 53.81 -18.21 -9.15
C THR A 915 53.04 -17.00 -9.72
N MET A 916 53.72 -15.88 -10.01
CA MET A 916 53.08 -14.69 -10.59
C MET A 916 53.42 -14.46 -12.04
#